data_b261b143a81bbffe30d064e11620affa
#
_entry.id   b261b143a81bbffe30d064e11620affa
#
_cell.length_a   1.000
_cell.length_b   1.000
_cell.length_c   1.000
_cell.angle_alpha   90.00
_cell.angle_beta   90.00
_cell.angle_gamma   90.00
#
_symmetry.space_group_name_H-M   'P 1'
#
loop_
_entity.id
_entity.type
_entity.pdbx_description
1 polymer ?
#
loop_
_entity_poly.entity_id
_entity_poly.type
_entity_poly.pdbx_seq_one_letter_code
_entity_poly.pdbx_strand_id
1 'polypeptide(L)'
;MEPRAVARGNRGAVLAAARDAEAGEVMVHNHPSGHLDPSDADLAMAARLYESGVGTAIVDNGARQLYVVVEPPAPRTRTPLDPAEVEGLLAPGGVLAGLHPGFEDRPGQRSMASAVARRFNDGGVLVVEAGTGTGKSLAYLLPSALWSLRNGERTVISTNTINLQEQLVGKDLPLVRRLTDQELTWSLVKGRGNYVSIRRLLLAAETSPTLFETDRSAELESLVEWSRTTRDGSLSDLPIMPSSPVWEEVRSDSDICLKARCPHFQECFYQQARRRAAAADLLVVNHALLFSDLALREATENWSQSAVLPPYRHVILDEGHNVEDAATSHLGTEVTRIGLFRTLSRLDRNGKGVLASVEGILERLGGLDEVPRLLARIRDRVRPGVGRARQALEAFFDALEPRVPQPGEEPLRLGKGDSRDPSDSPEVLTRLDALTAAFARLGREVEDLRIRLEDDETLRDPAQGRILDLGALERRLESARIGLGLVLDPGDEAETYVRWIEARGGEGESRVNIRLAAAPVEPGRRLREVLYNQVDTTVVASATLTVGRDGFGFIRDRLGLTDPAPGPTGGQSDSPAPDEAMPELALHDALPVFQMDGRDEPEPLAVEEAVVPSTFQYREQAVFAVPTDLPGTGAGHRFQEATARIVEEVTALTDGGVFVLFTSHHALRTVASLLRQAGVDQTRPLLVHGEGPRHRLLASFARSGRGVLLGTSSFWEGVDVPGDPLRALILQKLPFRVPSEPITQARMEALEGRGQSPFGHYLLPLAALRLKQGFGRLIRSRKDRGAVLLLDDRILTRGYGRVLRAGLPPAPLIKGPWDELRPRLAAFYRLG
;
A
#
# COMPACT_ATOMS: atom_id res chain seq x y z
N MET A 1 -7.58 32.23 -32.30
CA MET A 1 -7.80 31.56 -30.98
C MET A 1 -9.15 32.00 -30.48
N GLU A 2 -10.04 31.06 -30.28
CA GLU A 2 -11.34 31.35 -29.62
C GLU A 2 -11.17 31.03 -28.13
N PRO A 3 -11.49 31.94 -27.20
CA PRO A 3 -11.40 31.69 -25.79
C PRO A 3 -12.48 30.69 -25.35
N ARG A 4 -12.08 29.59 -24.71
CA ARG A 4 -13.02 28.59 -24.14
C ARG A 4 -13.44 28.93 -22.72
N ALA A 5 -12.58 29.59 -21.94
CA ALA A 5 -12.87 30.01 -20.58
C ALA A 5 -12.08 31.25 -20.17
N VAL A 6 -12.62 32.05 -19.26
CA VAL A 6 -11.99 33.26 -18.73
C VAL A 6 -12.14 33.26 -17.21
N ALA A 7 -11.01 33.41 -16.50
CA ALA A 7 -11.01 33.48 -15.03
C ALA A 7 -10.24 34.71 -14.54
N ARG A 8 -10.67 35.36 -13.46
CA ARG A 8 -9.93 36.45 -12.80
C ARG A 8 -8.95 35.91 -11.77
N GLY A 9 -7.70 36.31 -11.93
CA GLY A 9 -6.51 35.86 -11.33
C GLY A 9 -6.34 35.79 -9.82
N ASN A 10 -6.70 34.67 -9.22
CA ASN A 10 -5.90 34.14 -8.12
C ASN A 10 -5.33 32.77 -8.53
N ARG A 11 -4.32 32.31 -7.82
CA ARG A 11 -3.62 31.02 -8.11
C ARG A 11 -4.58 29.83 -8.22
N GLY A 12 -5.70 29.83 -7.48
CA GLY A 12 -6.73 28.79 -7.53
C GLY A 12 -7.56 28.80 -8.80
N ALA A 13 -7.95 29.99 -9.30
CA ALA A 13 -8.71 30.13 -10.53
C ALA A 13 -7.87 29.75 -11.78
N VAL A 14 -6.56 30.06 -11.77
CA VAL A 14 -5.62 29.65 -12.82
C VAL A 14 -5.44 28.14 -12.84
N LEU A 15 -5.32 27.49 -11.66
CA LEU A 15 -5.22 26.03 -11.56
C LEU A 15 -6.54 25.34 -11.96
N ALA A 16 -7.69 25.92 -11.66
CA ALA A 16 -8.98 25.39 -12.08
C ALA A 16 -9.13 25.45 -13.62
N ALA A 17 -8.84 26.61 -14.23
CA ALA A 17 -8.85 26.75 -15.69
C ALA A 17 -7.82 25.82 -16.38
N ALA A 18 -6.71 25.54 -15.73
CA ALA A 18 -5.68 24.61 -16.23
C ALA A 18 -6.12 23.15 -16.19
N ARG A 19 -7.06 22.77 -15.30
CA ARG A 19 -7.64 21.41 -15.24
C ARG A 19 -8.57 21.13 -16.42
N ASP A 20 -9.23 22.16 -16.94
CA ASP A 20 -10.18 22.03 -18.05
C ASP A 20 -9.51 22.19 -19.43
N ALA A 21 -8.21 22.49 -19.44
CA ALA A 21 -7.48 22.67 -20.69
C ALA A 21 -7.05 21.31 -21.28
N GLU A 22 -7.37 21.12 -22.56
CA GLU A 22 -6.97 19.92 -23.31
C GLU A 22 -5.54 20.04 -23.87
N ALA A 23 -4.91 18.91 -24.14
CA ALA A 23 -3.59 18.87 -24.76
C ALA A 23 -3.62 19.56 -26.14
N GLY A 24 -2.68 20.48 -26.39
CA GLY A 24 -2.64 21.30 -27.59
C GLY A 24 -3.25 22.70 -27.42
N GLU A 25 -3.93 22.97 -26.30
CA GLU A 25 -4.45 24.30 -25.98
C GLU A 25 -3.37 25.22 -25.38
N VAL A 26 -3.63 26.51 -25.37
CA VAL A 26 -2.73 27.51 -24.79
C VAL A 26 -3.45 28.31 -23.73
N MET A 27 -2.94 28.29 -22.50
CA MET A 27 -3.40 29.15 -21.42
C MET A 27 -2.77 30.54 -21.59
N VAL A 28 -3.62 31.56 -21.69
CA VAL A 28 -3.20 32.96 -21.86
C VAL A 28 -3.58 33.75 -20.60
N HIS A 29 -2.65 34.51 -20.05
CA HIS A 29 -2.93 35.44 -18.95
C HIS A 29 -2.27 36.79 -19.18
N ASN A 30 -2.71 37.82 -18.46
CA ASN A 30 -2.12 39.14 -18.48
C ASN A 30 -1.58 39.52 -17.08
N HIS A 31 -0.55 40.36 -17.08
CA HIS A 31 -0.04 40.97 -15.87
C HIS A 31 -0.78 42.27 -15.56
N PRO A 32 -1.09 42.61 -14.31
CA PRO A 32 -1.68 43.93 -13.96
C PRO A 32 -0.85 45.10 -14.42
N SER A 33 0.48 44.93 -14.49
CA SER A 33 1.44 45.93 -14.97
C SER A 33 1.41 46.10 -16.50
N GLY A 34 0.81 45.16 -17.26
CA GLY A 34 0.84 45.12 -18.72
C GLY A 34 2.17 44.66 -19.33
N HIS A 35 3.17 44.28 -18.52
CA HIS A 35 4.44 43.75 -19.01
C HIS A 35 4.29 42.32 -19.49
N LEU A 36 5.02 41.95 -20.55
CA LEU A 36 4.98 40.63 -21.17
C LEU A 36 6.08 39.69 -20.67
N ASP A 37 7.02 40.21 -19.89
CA ASP A 37 8.14 39.40 -19.39
C ASP A 37 7.64 38.38 -18.33
N PRO A 38 7.93 37.07 -18.49
CA PRO A 38 7.48 36.07 -17.59
C PRO A 38 8.21 36.17 -16.22
N SER A 39 7.46 36.13 -15.14
CA SER A 39 8.00 35.96 -13.79
C SER A 39 8.46 34.51 -13.53
N ASP A 40 9.24 34.28 -12.46
CA ASP A 40 9.61 32.92 -12.02
C ASP A 40 8.37 32.06 -11.73
N ALA A 41 7.27 32.68 -11.26
CA ALA A 41 5.99 31.98 -11.04
C ALA A 41 5.35 31.55 -12.36
N ASP A 42 5.43 32.37 -13.41
CA ASP A 42 4.91 32.06 -14.74
C ASP A 42 5.73 30.95 -15.39
N LEU A 43 7.06 30.98 -15.26
CA LEU A 43 7.94 29.93 -15.76
C LEU A 43 7.68 28.58 -15.05
N ALA A 44 7.48 28.60 -13.73
CA ALA A 44 7.12 27.41 -12.96
C ALA A 44 5.74 26.87 -13.34
N MET A 45 4.78 27.74 -13.62
CA MET A 45 3.44 27.37 -14.11
C MET A 45 3.51 26.80 -15.53
N ALA A 46 4.23 27.48 -16.42
CA ALA A 46 4.44 27.04 -17.80
C ALA A 46 5.05 25.64 -17.86
N ALA A 47 6.06 25.35 -17.02
CA ALA A 47 6.65 24.02 -16.95
C ALA A 47 5.63 22.93 -16.55
N ARG A 48 4.71 23.23 -15.61
CA ARG A 48 3.66 22.30 -15.19
C ARG A 48 2.62 22.05 -16.28
N LEU A 49 2.17 23.12 -16.95
CA LEU A 49 1.17 23.04 -18.02
C LEU A 49 1.70 22.34 -19.26
N TYR A 50 2.98 22.57 -19.57
CA TYR A 50 3.65 21.88 -20.68
C TYR A 50 3.66 20.35 -20.51
N GLU A 51 3.86 19.86 -19.29
CA GLU A 51 3.80 18.43 -18.99
C GLU A 51 2.40 17.84 -19.21
N SER A 52 1.35 18.67 -19.03
CA SER A 52 -0.05 18.31 -19.31
C SER A 52 -0.45 18.52 -20.77
N GLY A 53 0.48 18.92 -21.64
CA GLY A 53 0.21 19.15 -23.04
C GLY A 53 -0.29 20.56 -23.38
N VAL A 54 -0.32 21.48 -22.41
CA VAL A 54 -0.86 22.84 -22.55
C VAL A 54 0.27 23.85 -22.67
N GLY A 55 0.19 24.71 -23.68
CA GLY A 55 1.09 25.86 -23.84
C GLY A 55 0.72 27.02 -22.92
N THR A 56 1.62 27.98 -22.74
CA THR A 56 1.35 29.21 -21.99
C THR A 56 1.84 30.44 -22.71
N ALA A 57 1.06 31.53 -22.62
CA ALA A 57 1.41 32.81 -23.17
C ALA A 57 0.96 33.96 -22.27
N ILE A 58 1.62 35.11 -22.38
CA ILE A 58 1.31 36.34 -21.68
C ILE A 58 0.84 37.37 -22.71
N VAL A 59 -0.28 38.02 -22.43
CA VAL A 59 -0.85 39.06 -23.29
C VAL A 59 -0.80 40.40 -22.57
N ASP A 60 -0.58 41.49 -23.32
CA ASP A 60 -0.69 42.85 -22.80
C ASP A 60 -2.14 43.21 -22.45
N ASN A 61 -2.36 44.22 -21.61
CA ASN A 61 -3.70 44.64 -21.16
C ASN A 61 -4.59 45.14 -22.31
N GLY A 62 -4.04 45.41 -23.46
CA GLY A 62 -4.75 45.83 -24.68
C GLY A 62 -4.98 44.71 -25.67
N ALA A 63 -4.55 43.48 -25.38
CA ALA A 63 -4.57 42.31 -26.28
C ALA A 63 -3.95 42.60 -27.66
N ARG A 64 -2.89 43.39 -27.70
CA ARG A 64 -2.20 43.81 -28.93
C ARG A 64 -0.89 43.05 -29.13
N GLN A 65 -0.28 42.58 -28.03
CA GLN A 65 0.99 41.87 -28.07
C GLN A 65 0.86 40.59 -27.23
N LEU A 66 1.47 39.50 -27.71
CA LEU A 66 1.48 38.22 -27.08
C LEU A 66 2.92 37.73 -26.97
N TYR A 67 3.32 37.32 -25.79
CA TYR A 67 4.58 36.62 -25.54
C TYR A 67 4.29 35.14 -25.26
N VAL A 68 4.77 34.24 -26.13
CA VAL A 68 4.61 32.80 -25.92
C VAL A 68 5.72 32.35 -24.96
N VAL A 69 5.34 31.95 -23.76
CA VAL A 69 6.27 31.43 -22.75
C VAL A 69 6.73 30.02 -23.14
N VAL A 70 5.77 29.18 -23.55
CA VAL A 70 6.03 27.85 -24.08
C VAL A 70 4.88 27.45 -25.02
N GLU A 71 5.23 26.95 -26.21
CA GLU A 71 4.23 26.35 -27.10
C GLU A 71 3.72 25.02 -26.56
N PRO A 72 2.46 24.63 -26.80
CA PRO A 72 1.98 23.31 -26.41
C PRO A 72 2.81 22.25 -27.14
N PRO A 73 3.19 21.16 -26.47
CA PRO A 73 3.86 20.08 -27.16
C PRO A 73 2.95 19.50 -28.24
N ALA A 74 3.52 19.06 -29.36
CA ALA A 74 2.76 18.38 -30.39
C ALA A 74 2.04 17.16 -29.77
N PRO A 75 0.74 16.95 -30.10
CA PRO A 75 0.00 15.80 -29.57
C PRO A 75 0.76 14.52 -29.94
N ARG A 76 1.11 13.74 -28.91
CA ARG A 76 1.78 12.45 -29.12
C ARG A 76 0.78 11.50 -29.75
N THR A 77 0.97 11.14 -31.00
CA THR A 77 0.22 10.07 -31.63
C THR A 77 0.65 8.73 -31.03
N ARG A 78 -0.25 8.09 -30.29
CA ARG A 78 -0.01 6.75 -29.75
C ARG A 78 -0.10 5.71 -30.86
N THR A 79 0.81 4.75 -30.84
CA THR A 79 0.77 3.59 -31.73
C THR A 79 0.05 2.45 -31.02
N PRO A 80 -1.16 2.07 -31.44
CA PRO A 80 -1.91 1.01 -30.80
C PRO A 80 -1.20 -0.34 -30.92
N LEU A 81 -1.48 -1.23 -29.95
CA LEU A 81 -1.06 -2.61 -30.01
C LEU A 81 -2.03 -3.39 -30.89
N ASP A 82 -1.50 -4.29 -31.73
CA ASP A 82 -2.32 -5.30 -32.40
C ASP A 82 -2.50 -6.49 -31.42
N PRO A 83 -3.73 -6.77 -30.93
CA PRO A 83 -3.99 -7.91 -30.06
C PRO A 83 -3.61 -9.26 -30.69
N ALA A 84 -3.70 -9.39 -32.03
CA ALA A 84 -3.33 -10.63 -32.73
C ALA A 84 -1.80 -10.82 -32.75
N GLU A 85 -1.02 -9.76 -32.89
CA GLU A 85 0.43 -9.81 -32.72
C GLU A 85 0.84 -10.28 -31.33
N VAL A 86 0.21 -9.71 -30.28
CA VAL A 86 0.48 -10.09 -28.89
C VAL A 86 0.15 -11.56 -28.65
N GLU A 87 -0.96 -12.05 -29.16
CA GLU A 87 -1.33 -13.48 -29.10
C GLU A 87 -0.33 -14.35 -29.86
N GLY A 88 0.11 -13.92 -31.03
CA GLY A 88 1.06 -14.64 -31.88
C GLY A 88 2.40 -14.89 -31.20
N LEU A 89 2.90 -13.92 -30.43
CA LEU A 89 4.15 -14.08 -29.66
C LEU A 89 4.06 -15.20 -28.62
N LEU A 90 2.87 -15.45 -28.06
CA LEU A 90 2.61 -16.47 -27.03
C LEU A 90 2.05 -17.79 -27.62
N ALA A 91 1.75 -17.86 -28.91
CA ALA A 91 1.13 -19.00 -29.56
C ALA A 91 2.10 -20.18 -29.78
N PRO A 92 1.57 -21.42 -30.04
CA PRO A 92 2.39 -22.50 -30.56
C PRO A 92 3.09 -22.08 -31.87
N GLY A 93 4.42 -22.24 -31.91
CA GLY A 93 5.24 -21.75 -33.03
C GLY A 93 5.61 -20.27 -32.97
N GLY A 94 5.10 -19.53 -31.99
CA GLY A 94 5.52 -18.15 -31.70
C GLY A 94 6.87 -18.07 -31.00
N VAL A 95 7.31 -16.85 -30.72
CA VAL A 95 8.65 -16.57 -30.13
C VAL A 95 8.80 -17.25 -28.76
N LEU A 96 7.77 -17.26 -27.90
CA LEU A 96 7.80 -17.92 -26.59
C LEU A 96 8.12 -19.42 -26.72
N ALA A 97 7.50 -20.11 -27.69
CA ALA A 97 7.70 -21.53 -27.91
C ALA A 97 9.18 -21.85 -28.26
N GLY A 98 9.84 -20.97 -29.01
CA GLY A 98 11.26 -21.11 -29.33
C GLY A 98 12.22 -20.80 -28.16
N LEU A 99 11.78 -19.92 -27.24
CA LEU A 99 12.63 -19.45 -26.13
C LEU A 99 12.53 -20.30 -24.87
N HIS A 100 11.44 -21.04 -24.67
CA HIS A 100 11.17 -21.79 -23.44
C HIS A 100 11.14 -23.31 -23.70
N PRO A 101 12.14 -24.08 -23.24
CA PRO A 101 12.20 -25.53 -23.49
C PRO A 101 11.01 -26.33 -22.96
N GLY A 102 10.32 -25.82 -21.94
CA GLY A 102 9.11 -26.40 -21.35
C GLY A 102 7.85 -25.65 -21.76
N PHE A 103 7.79 -25.15 -23.01
CA PHE A 103 6.62 -24.44 -23.51
C PHE A 103 5.37 -25.33 -23.46
N GLU A 104 4.31 -24.77 -22.89
CA GLU A 104 2.96 -25.33 -22.91
C GLU A 104 2.02 -24.28 -23.51
N ASP A 105 1.23 -24.70 -24.50
CA ASP A 105 0.18 -23.82 -25.03
C ASP A 105 -0.87 -23.55 -23.97
N ARG A 106 -1.11 -22.27 -23.71
CA ARG A 106 -2.08 -21.76 -22.73
C ARG A 106 -3.03 -20.76 -23.40
N PRO A 107 -4.12 -21.23 -24.02
CA PRO A 107 -5.07 -20.34 -24.70
C PRO A 107 -5.60 -19.22 -23.84
N GLY A 108 -5.83 -19.49 -22.54
CA GLY A 108 -6.24 -18.45 -21.57
C GLY A 108 -5.19 -17.34 -21.35
N GLN A 109 -3.89 -17.69 -21.39
CA GLN A 109 -2.82 -16.70 -21.31
C GLN A 109 -2.86 -15.75 -22.51
N ARG A 110 -3.05 -16.28 -23.72
CA ARG A 110 -3.17 -15.49 -24.94
C ARG A 110 -4.38 -14.57 -24.91
N SER A 111 -5.56 -15.14 -24.56
CA SER A 111 -6.79 -14.35 -24.41
C SER A 111 -6.66 -13.21 -23.40
N MET A 112 -6.02 -13.46 -22.27
CA MET A 112 -5.73 -12.40 -21.28
C MET A 112 -4.79 -11.34 -21.83
N ALA A 113 -3.71 -11.74 -22.51
CA ALA A 113 -2.75 -10.80 -23.10
C ALA A 113 -3.40 -9.89 -24.15
N SER A 114 -4.27 -10.47 -24.98
CA SER A 114 -5.10 -9.76 -25.96
C SER A 114 -6.07 -8.76 -25.29
N ALA A 115 -6.75 -9.17 -24.20
CA ALA A 115 -7.62 -8.27 -23.44
C ALA A 115 -6.85 -7.10 -22.83
N VAL A 116 -5.66 -7.36 -22.26
CA VAL A 116 -4.78 -6.30 -21.73
C VAL A 116 -4.34 -5.36 -22.86
N ALA A 117 -3.94 -5.87 -24.04
CA ALA A 117 -3.54 -5.03 -25.18
C ALA A 117 -4.69 -4.11 -25.65
N ARG A 118 -5.93 -4.64 -25.74
CA ARG A 118 -7.11 -3.79 -26.04
C ARG A 118 -7.29 -2.71 -25.01
N ARG A 119 -7.14 -3.03 -23.72
CA ARG A 119 -7.32 -2.04 -22.64
C ARG A 119 -6.26 -0.94 -22.65
N PHE A 120 -5.03 -1.25 -23.06
CA PHE A 120 -4.01 -0.22 -23.29
C PHE A 120 -4.40 0.72 -24.45
N ASN A 121 -5.02 0.19 -25.51
CA ASN A 121 -5.49 1.00 -26.64
C ASN A 121 -6.67 1.91 -26.27
N ASP A 122 -7.65 1.36 -25.55
CA ASP A 122 -8.95 2.00 -25.31
C ASP A 122 -9.00 2.82 -24.01
N GLY A 123 -8.05 2.60 -23.09
CA GLY A 123 -8.09 3.17 -21.74
C GLY A 123 -9.12 2.49 -20.82
N GLY A 124 -9.21 2.92 -19.55
CA GLY A 124 -10.17 2.42 -18.56
C GLY A 124 -9.65 1.24 -17.73
N VAL A 125 -10.55 0.42 -17.18
CA VAL A 125 -10.23 -0.64 -16.22
C VAL A 125 -10.54 -2.02 -16.78
N LEU A 126 -9.59 -2.96 -16.67
CA LEU A 126 -9.80 -4.38 -16.90
C LEU A 126 -9.72 -5.14 -15.56
N VAL A 127 -10.77 -5.86 -15.20
CA VAL A 127 -10.78 -6.78 -14.05
C VAL A 127 -10.71 -8.21 -14.56
N VAL A 128 -9.61 -8.90 -14.28
CA VAL A 128 -9.37 -10.24 -14.81
C VAL A 128 -9.06 -11.26 -13.71
N GLU A 129 -9.90 -12.28 -13.62
CA GLU A 129 -9.60 -13.49 -12.85
C GLU A 129 -8.88 -14.50 -13.76
N ALA A 130 -7.62 -14.76 -13.45
CA ALA A 130 -6.82 -15.75 -14.18
C ALA A 130 -6.40 -16.86 -13.20
N GLY A 131 -7.04 -18.03 -13.34
CA GLY A 131 -6.80 -19.17 -12.46
C GLY A 131 -5.32 -19.58 -12.39
N THR A 132 -4.96 -20.33 -11.35
CA THR A 132 -3.57 -20.78 -11.16
C THR A 132 -3.09 -21.57 -12.40
N GLY A 133 -1.81 -21.36 -12.77
CA GLY A 133 -1.19 -22.02 -13.92
C GLY A 133 -1.43 -21.36 -15.28
N THR A 134 -2.24 -20.32 -15.38
CA THR A 134 -2.51 -19.63 -16.66
C THR A 134 -1.32 -18.83 -17.20
N GLY A 135 -0.33 -18.49 -16.37
CA GLY A 135 0.78 -17.63 -16.77
C GLY A 135 0.42 -16.14 -16.74
N LYS A 136 -0.40 -15.75 -15.78
CA LYS A 136 -0.92 -14.39 -15.55
C LYS A 136 0.13 -13.30 -15.72
N SER A 137 1.32 -13.45 -15.09
CA SER A 137 2.37 -12.43 -15.13
C SER A 137 2.80 -12.11 -16.56
N LEU A 138 3.08 -13.12 -17.36
CA LEU A 138 3.50 -12.91 -18.74
C LEU A 138 2.39 -12.29 -19.60
N ALA A 139 1.11 -12.63 -19.32
CA ALA A 139 -0.04 -12.11 -20.04
C ALA A 139 -0.26 -10.59 -19.85
N TYR A 140 0.09 -10.01 -18.72
CA TYR A 140 0.04 -8.56 -18.56
C TYR A 140 1.39 -7.86 -18.82
N LEU A 141 2.51 -8.53 -18.57
CA LEU A 141 3.84 -7.92 -18.78
C LEU A 141 4.17 -7.69 -20.26
N LEU A 142 3.81 -8.65 -21.12
CA LEU A 142 4.13 -8.53 -22.55
C LEU A 142 3.44 -7.33 -23.21
N PRO A 143 2.11 -7.13 -23.11
CA PRO A 143 1.49 -5.93 -23.66
C PRO A 143 1.96 -4.64 -22.98
N SER A 144 2.23 -4.65 -21.67
CA SER A 144 2.80 -3.49 -20.97
C SER A 144 4.16 -3.09 -21.52
N ALA A 145 5.02 -4.07 -21.79
CA ALA A 145 6.35 -3.84 -22.37
C ALA A 145 6.26 -3.29 -23.80
N LEU A 146 5.43 -3.91 -24.64
CA LEU A 146 5.22 -3.47 -26.02
C LEU A 146 4.66 -2.05 -26.09
N TRP A 147 3.72 -1.72 -25.19
CA TRP A 147 3.18 -0.36 -25.11
C TRP A 147 4.24 0.66 -24.72
N SER A 148 5.00 0.38 -23.63
CA SER A 148 6.06 1.29 -23.19
C SER A 148 7.14 1.49 -24.23
N LEU A 149 7.55 0.43 -24.92
CA LEU A 149 8.53 0.51 -26.01
C LEU A 149 8.06 1.31 -27.22
N ARG A 150 6.76 1.21 -27.58
CA ARG A 150 6.20 1.92 -28.74
C ARG A 150 5.84 3.38 -28.46
N ASN A 151 5.35 3.65 -27.26
CA ASN A 151 4.76 4.94 -26.93
C ASN A 151 5.61 5.76 -25.93
N GLY A 152 6.65 5.18 -25.34
CA GLY A 152 7.47 5.84 -24.30
C GLY A 152 6.70 6.13 -23.02
N GLU A 153 5.55 5.48 -22.80
CA GLU A 153 4.71 5.67 -21.63
C GLU A 153 4.99 4.57 -20.59
N ARG A 154 5.23 4.98 -19.34
CA ARG A 154 5.62 4.10 -18.26
C ARG A 154 4.43 3.35 -17.68
N THR A 155 4.66 2.06 -17.39
CA THR A 155 3.70 1.22 -16.65
C THR A 155 4.24 0.86 -15.27
N VAL A 156 3.39 0.99 -14.24
CA VAL A 156 3.66 0.52 -12.87
C VAL A 156 3.00 -0.84 -12.67
N ILE A 157 3.78 -1.83 -12.29
CA ILE A 157 3.30 -3.16 -11.89
C ILE A 157 3.36 -3.23 -10.37
N SER A 158 2.21 -3.22 -9.73
CA SER A 158 2.07 -3.29 -8.28
C SER A 158 1.63 -4.69 -7.86
N THR A 159 2.36 -5.32 -6.95
CA THR A 159 2.03 -6.64 -6.40
C THR A 159 2.10 -6.65 -4.87
N ASN A 160 1.62 -7.71 -4.22
CA ASN A 160 1.48 -7.69 -2.76
C ASN A 160 2.79 -7.97 -2.01
N THR A 161 3.65 -8.88 -2.49
CA THR A 161 4.79 -9.39 -1.71
C THR A 161 6.14 -9.18 -2.39
N ILE A 162 7.21 -9.07 -1.58
CA ILE A 162 8.59 -8.95 -2.07
C ILE A 162 8.97 -10.15 -2.95
N ASN A 163 8.57 -11.37 -2.59
CA ASN A 163 8.89 -12.57 -3.37
C ASN A 163 8.30 -12.51 -4.78
N LEU A 164 7.06 -12.01 -4.92
CA LEU A 164 6.44 -11.82 -6.24
C LEU A 164 7.16 -10.73 -7.04
N GLN A 165 7.59 -9.65 -6.38
CA GLN A 165 8.40 -8.63 -7.04
C GLN A 165 9.72 -9.20 -7.57
N GLU A 166 10.43 -10.00 -6.76
CA GLU A 166 11.69 -10.64 -7.14
C GLU A 166 11.50 -11.65 -8.27
N GLN A 167 10.39 -12.39 -8.29
CA GLN A 167 10.03 -13.29 -9.39
C GLN A 167 9.82 -12.51 -10.68
N LEU A 168 9.02 -11.44 -10.67
CA LEU A 168 8.79 -10.60 -11.83
C LEU A 168 10.09 -10.04 -12.40
N VAL A 169 10.96 -9.50 -11.55
CA VAL A 169 12.21 -8.85 -11.95
C VAL A 169 13.28 -9.85 -12.38
N GLY A 170 13.41 -10.99 -11.65
CA GLY A 170 14.49 -11.95 -11.88
C GLY A 170 14.19 -13.01 -12.93
N LYS A 171 12.91 -13.29 -13.22
CA LYS A 171 12.49 -14.37 -14.12
C LYS A 171 11.61 -13.89 -15.27
N ASP A 172 10.51 -13.20 -14.97
CA ASP A 172 9.47 -12.94 -15.95
C ASP A 172 9.87 -11.78 -16.90
N LEU A 173 10.37 -10.65 -16.40
CA LEU A 173 10.81 -9.52 -17.21
C LEU A 173 12.02 -9.82 -18.10
N PRO A 174 13.06 -10.57 -17.66
CA PRO A 174 14.10 -11.05 -18.57
C PRO A 174 13.57 -11.89 -19.74
N LEU A 175 12.52 -12.70 -19.51
CA LEU A 175 11.86 -13.45 -20.59
C LEU A 175 11.09 -12.51 -21.52
N VAL A 176 10.36 -11.52 -20.99
CA VAL A 176 9.64 -10.52 -21.81
C VAL A 176 10.58 -9.73 -22.70
N ARG A 177 11.74 -9.29 -22.19
CA ARG A 177 12.77 -8.61 -23.00
C ARG A 177 13.24 -9.48 -24.18
N ARG A 178 13.40 -10.79 -23.95
CA ARG A 178 13.74 -11.71 -25.04
C ARG A 178 12.60 -11.93 -26.04
N LEU A 179 11.32 -11.83 -25.57
CA LEU A 179 10.14 -11.93 -26.42
C LEU A 179 9.96 -10.73 -27.34
N THR A 180 10.31 -9.54 -26.84
CA THR A 180 10.17 -8.29 -27.61
C THR A 180 11.35 -8.02 -28.53
N ASP A 181 12.49 -8.70 -28.32
CA ASP A 181 13.76 -8.47 -28.99
C ASP A 181 14.17 -6.99 -29.04
N GLN A 182 13.88 -6.26 -27.95
CA GLN A 182 14.15 -4.82 -27.81
C GLN A 182 14.79 -4.52 -26.44
N GLU A 183 15.43 -3.38 -26.35
CA GLU A 183 16.06 -2.87 -25.11
C GLU A 183 15.01 -2.41 -24.07
N LEU A 184 14.24 -3.34 -23.52
CA LEU A 184 13.31 -3.08 -22.43
C LEU A 184 14.07 -2.86 -21.13
N THR A 185 13.76 -1.76 -20.42
CA THR A 185 14.33 -1.42 -19.13
C THR A 185 13.28 -1.54 -18.00
N TRP A 186 13.69 -2.01 -16.83
CA TRP A 186 12.81 -2.08 -15.67
C TRP A 186 13.55 -1.81 -14.37
N SER A 187 12.81 -1.43 -13.34
CA SER A 187 13.35 -1.20 -12.01
C SER A 187 12.42 -1.75 -10.92
N LEU A 188 13.01 -2.50 -9.98
CA LEU A 188 12.37 -2.82 -8.71
C LEU A 188 12.50 -1.61 -7.79
N VAL A 189 11.38 -1.01 -7.41
CA VAL A 189 11.36 0.15 -6.52
C VAL A 189 10.83 -0.28 -5.16
N LYS A 190 11.67 -0.13 -4.13
CA LYS A 190 11.33 -0.41 -2.73
C LYS A 190 11.13 0.89 -1.97
N GLY A 191 10.34 0.86 -0.91
CA GLY A 191 10.20 1.99 0.00
C GLY A 191 11.55 2.41 0.57
N ARG A 192 11.75 3.70 0.76
CA ARG A 192 13.03 4.30 1.15
C ARG A 192 13.65 3.67 2.41
N GLY A 193 12.83 3.34 3.41
CA GLY A 193 13.29 2.70 4.65
C GLY A 193 13.86 1.29 4.47
N ASN A 194 13.74 0.70 3.26
CA ASN A 194 14.38 -0.57 2.93
C ASN A 194 15.84 -0.44 2.52
N TYR A 195 16.36 0.78 2.30
CA TYR A 195 17.74 1.00 1.90
C TYR A 195 18.59 1.50 3.06
N VAL A 196 19.83 1.00 3.16
CA VAL A 196 20.81 1.53 4.10
C VAL A 196 21.27 2.93 3.65
N SER A 197 21.48 3.83 4.61
CA SER A 197 22.14 5.11 4.38
C SER A 197 23.61 5.01 4.76
N ILE A 198 24.52 5.06 3.78
CA ILE A 198 25.97 4.98 4.02
C ILE A 198 26.40 6.01 5.06
N ARG A 199 25.95 7.25 4.93
CA ARG A 199 26.26 8.32 5.90
C ARG A 199 25.83 7.97 7.32
N ARG A 200 24.62 7.46 7.51
CA ARG A 200 24.09 7.12 8.85
C ARG A 200 24.79 5.89 9.42
N LEU A 201 25.09 4.91 8.58
CA LEU A 201 25.79 3.71 8.97
C LEU A 201 27.20 4.05 9.48
N LEU A 202 27.95 4.89 8.77
CA LEU A 202 29.29 5.31 9.20
C LEU A 202 29.24 6.14 10.49
N LEU A 203 28.28 7.07 10.61
CA LEU A 203 28.09 7.85 11.85
C LEU A 203 27.71 6.96 13.03
N ALA A 204 26.86 5.95 12.85
CA ALA A 204 26.50 4.99 13.90
C ALA A 204 27.70 4.15 14.33
N ALA A 205 28.53 3.70 13.38
CA ALA A 205 29.75 2.95 13.67
C ALA A 205 30.80 3.79 14.41
N GLU A 206 30.95 5.08 14.09
CA GLU A 206 31.88 6.00 14.76
C GLU A 206 31.43 6.35 16.19
N THR A 207 30.13 6.44 16.45
CA THR A 207 29.55 6.85 17.75
C THR A 207 29.33 5.70 18.72
N SER A 208 29.67 4.46 18.36
CA SER A 208 29.48 3.23 19.16
C SER A 208 30.74 2.74 19.89
N PRO A 209 31.42 3.53 20.73
CA PRO A 209 32.48 3.02 21.58
C PRO A 209 32.03 3.02 23.04
N THR A 210 31.17 2.10 23.47
CA THR A 210 30.96 1.84 24.89
C THR A 210 30.97 0.34 25.15
N LEU A 211 31.80 -0.03 26.11
CA LEU A 211 32.15 -1.39 26.59
C LEU A 211 30.98 -2.29 27.02
N PHE A 212 29.72 -1.93 26.78
CA PHE A 212 28.52 -2.63 27.28
C PHE A 212 27.50 -3.05 26.22
N GLU A 213 27.73 -2.82 24.93
CA GLU A 213 26.83 -3.23 23.83
C GLU A 213 27.59 -4.02 22.73
N THR A 214 28.18 -5.13 23.10
CA THR A 214 28.98 -5.97 22.19
C THR A 214 28.18 -6.48 20.98
N ASP A 215 26.90 -6.85 21.17
CA ASP A 215 26.06 -7.38 20.08
C ASP A 215 25.71 -6.30 19.05
N ARG A 216 25.42 -5.07 19.49
CA ARG A 216 25.10 -3.94 18.59
C ARG A 216 26.30 -3.52 17.76
N SER A 217 27.48 -3.48 18.34
CA SER A 217 28.71 -3.13 17.61
C SER A 217 29.03 -4.16 16.53
N ALA A 218 28.87 -5.45 16.83
CA ALA A 218 29.06 -6.52 15.86
C ALA A 218 28.05 -6.46 14.69
N GLU A 219 26.78 -6.13 14.96
CA GLU A 219 25.77 -5.91 13.91
C GLU A 219 26.17 -4.72 13.00
N LEU A 220 26.60 -3.59 13.57
CA LEU A 220 27.02 -2.40 12.81
C LEU A 220 28.25 -2.68 11.96
N GLU A 221 29.27 -3.38 12.49
CA GLU A 221 30.45 -3.78 11.74
C GLU A 221 30.09 -4.69 10.56
N SER A 222 29.22 -5.69 10.78
CA SER A 222 28.69 -6.56 9.72
C SER A 222 27.95 -5.78 8.64
N LEU A 223 27.16 -4.77 9.01
CA LEU A 223 26.47 -3.89 8.07
C LEU A 223 27.43 -3.00 7.27
N VAL A 224 28.51 -2.51 7.89
CA VAL A 224 29.56 -1.75 7.19
C VAL A 224 30.26 -2.61 6.16
N GLU A 225 30.65 -3.84 6.51
CA GLU A 225 31.26 -4.78 5.56
C GLU A 225 30.32 -5.13 4.41
N TRP A 226 29.07 -5.47 4.72
CA TRP A 226 28.05 -5.75 3.70
C TRP A 226 27.81 -4.54 2.79
N SER A 227 27.78 -3.32 3.32
CA SER A 227 27.54 -2.10 2.52
C SER A 227 28.60 -1.86 1.44
N ARG A 228 29.79 -2.43 1.60
CA ARG A 228 30.89 -2.36 0.60
C ARG A 228 30.77 -3.39 -0.53
N THR A 229 30.02 -4.46 -0.30
CA THR A 229 29.89 -5.59 -1.23
C THR A 229 28.55 -5.66 -1.93
N THR A 230 27.48 -5.13 -1.31
CA THR A 230 26.15 -5.12 -1.89
C THR A 230 26.05 -4.21 -3.11
N ARG A 231 25.23 -4.62 -4.09
CA ARG A 231 24.87 -3.79 -5.26
C ARG A 231 23.52 -3.09 -5.08
N ASP A 232 22.63 -3.65 -4.24
CA ASP A 232 21.27 -3.15 -4.04
C ASP A 232 21.18 -2.27 -2.77
N GLY A 233 21.91 -2.61 -1.72
CA GLY A 233 21.90 -1.91 -0.43
C GLY A 233 20.57 -1.95 0.29
N SER A 234 19.70 -2.89 -0.04
CA SER A 234 18.38 -3.02 0.57
C SER A 234 18.32 -4.14 1.60
N LEU A 235 17.37 -4.01 2.53
CA LEU A 235 17.12 -4.96 3.62
C LEU A 235 16.90 -6.40 3.12
N SER A 236 16.29 -6.59 1.95
CA SER A 236 16.07 -7.92 1.37
C SER A 236 17.33 -8.58 0.80
N ASP A 237 18.40 -7.81 0.57
CA ASP A 237 19.70 -8.30 0.10
C ASP A 237 20.64 -8.69 1.25
N LEU A 238 20.22 -8.46 2.50
CA LEU A 238 21.01 -8.79 3.68
C LEU A 238 21.00 -10.30 3.95
N PRO A 239 22.18 -10.91 4.15
CA PRO A 239 22.28 -12.33 4.50
C PRO A 239 21.71 -12.63 5.89
N ILE A 240 21.82 -11.69 6.81
CA ILE A 240 21.32 -11.78 8.19
C ILE A 240 20.56 -10.50 8.50
N MET A 241 19.31 -10.64 8.99
CA MET A 241 18.50 -9.48 9.37
C MET A 241 19.06 -8.83 10.63
N PRO A 242 19.35 -7.53 10.61
CA PRO A 242 19.77 -6.81 11.80
C PRO A 242 18.60 -6.67 12.78
N SER A 243 18.90 -6.38 14.02
CA SER A 243 17.87 -6.02 15.01
C SER A 243 17.14 -4.75 14.57
N SER A 244 15.84 -4.68 14.93
CA SER A 244 15.01 -3.54 14.55
C SER A 244 15.59 -2.18 14.99
N PRO A 245 16.14 -2.02 16.22
CA PRO A 245 16.76 -0.77 16.63
C PRO A 245 17.97 -0.37 15.77
N VAL A 246 18.82 -1.33 15.40
CA VAL A 246 20.01 -1.07 14.57
C VAL A 246 19.58 -0.67 13.15
N TRP A 247 18.60 -1.38 12.55
CA TRP A 247 18.12 -0.99 11.23
C TRP A 247 17.48 0.40 11.22
N GLU A 248 16.66 0.73 12.20
CA GLU A 248 16.05 2.07 12.35
C GLU A 248 17.10 3.19 12.42
N GLU A 249 18.28 2.92 12.98
CA GLU A 249 19.36 3.89 13.07
C GLU A 249 20.08 4.13 11.76
N VAL A 250 20.27 3.07 10.94
CA VAL A 250 21.11 3.13 9.74
C VAL A 250 20.31 3.25 8.43
N ARG A 251 19.02 2.94 8.43
CA ARG A 251 18.18 3.02 7.23
C ARG A 251 18.08 4.42 6.64
N SER A 252 17.85 4.51 5.35
CA SER A 252 17.59 5.77 4.66
C SER A 252 16.25 6.37 5.13
N ASP A 253 16.28 7.64 5.46
CA ASP A 253 15.13 8.41 5.92
C ASP A 253 15.03 9.70 5.10
N SER A 254 13.81 10.06 4.63
CA SER A 254 13.56 11.23 3.80
C SER A 254 13.95 12.51 4.51
N ASP A 255 13.65 12.53 5.79
CA ASP A 255 13.64 13.72 6.63
C ASP A 255 15.06 14.19 6.98
N ILE A 256 16.00 13.24 7.02
CA ILE A 256 17.41 13.49 7.39
C ILE A 256 18.39 13.27 6.23
N CYS A 257 17.86 13.26 4.98
CA CYS A 257 18.64 13.09 3.77
C CYS A 257 19.18 14.43 3.26
N LEU A 258 20.49 14.55 3.12
CA LEU A 258 21.16 15.74 2.56
C LEU A 258 20.97 15.90 1.05
N LYS A 259 20.24 15.00 0.38
CA LYS A 259 20.03 15.00 -1.08
C LYS A 259 21.37 15.16 -1.82
N ALA A 260 21.42 16.04 -2.85
CA ALA A 260 22.61 16.27 -3.67
C ALA A 260 23.86 16.74 -2.90
N ARG A 261 23.70 17.29 -1.69
CA ARG A 261 24.81 17.75 -0.86
C ARG A 261 25.39 16.67 0.07
N CYS A 262 24.86 15.45 0.03
CA CYS A 262 25.43 14.34 0.77
C CYS A 262 26.79 13.95 0.17
N PRO A 263 27.88 13.84 0.96
CA PRO A 263 29.17 13.39 0.43
C PRO A 263 29.10 12.00 -0.22
N HIS A 264 28.13 11.18 0.19
CA HIS A 264 27.89 9.84 -0.38
C HIS A 264 26.73 9.83 -1.40
N PHE A 265 26.38 10.98 -2.02
CA PHE A 265 25.22 11.06 -2.91
C PHE A 265 25.32 10.16 -4.14
N GLN A 266 26.52 10.05 -4.76
CA GLN A 266 26.74 9.24 -5.93
C GLN A 266 26.68 7.73 -5.62
N GLU A 267 27.18 7.34 -4.45
CA GLU A 267 27.23 5.95 -3.98
C GLU A 267 25.95 5.53 -3.25
N CYS A 268 25.05 6.49 -2.94
CA CYS A 268 23.84 6.25 -2.18
C CYS A 268 22.90 5.27 -2.90
N PHE A 269 22.66 4.10 -2.30
CA PHE A 269 21.82 3.04 -2.86
C PHE A 269 20.40 3.52 -3.20
N TYR A 270 19.79 4.30 -2.31
CA TYR A 270 18.47 4.89 -2.58
C TYR A 270 18.49 5.83 -3.79
N GLN A 271 19.50 6.71 -3.91
CA GLN A 271 19.60 7.61 -5.06
C GLN A 271 19.89 6.87 -6.37
N GLN A 272 20.69 5.81 -6.31
CA GLN A 272 20.90 4.94 -7.47
C GLN A 272 19.60 4.23 -7.87
N ALA A 273 18.84 3.71 -6.89
CA ALA A 273 17.52 3.10 -7.16
C ALA A 273 16.55 4.12 -7.79
N ARG A 274 16.55 5.38 -7.31
CA ARG A 274 15.73 6.46 -7.90
C ARG A 274 16.13 6.78 -9.35
N ARG A 275 17.44 6.84 -9.64
CA ARG A 275 17.93 7.05 -11.02
C ARG A 275 17.53 5.90 -11.94
N ARG A 276 17.68 4.65 -11.48
CA ARG A 276 17.22 3.47 -12.24
C ARG A 276 15.71 3.53 -12.49
N ALA A 277 14.91 3.88 -11.48
CA ALA A 277 13.47 4.03 -11.63
C ALA A 277 13.09 5.13 -12.64
N ALA A 278 13.78 6.26 -12.62
CA ALA A 278 13.53 7.37 -13.55
C ALA A 278 13.83 7.02 -15.01
N ALA A 279 14.77 6.11 -15.26
CA ALA A 279 15.15 5.66 -16.60
C ALA A 279 14.39 4.41 -17.07
N ALA A 280 13.56 3.78 -16.23
CA ALA A 280 12.91 2.52 -16.53
C ALA A 280 11.59 2.70 -17.29
N ASP A 281 11.31 1.80 -18.22
CA ASP A 281 10.02 1.66 -18.93
C ASP A 281 8.95 1.05 -18.04
N LEU A 282 9.33 0.04 -17.24
CA LEU A 282 8.46 -0.66 -16.31
C LEU A 282 8.96 -0.52 -14.87
N LEU A 283 8.05 -0.19 -13.97
CA LEU A 283 8.33 -0.14 -12.52
C LEU A 283 7.62 -1.28 -11.81
N VAL A 284 8.37 -2.05 -11.04
CA VAL A 284 7.81 -3.09 -10.16
C VAL A 284 7.83 -2.56 -8.73
N VAL A 285 6.65 -2.50 -8.10
CA VAL A 285 6.44 -1.94 -6.75
C VAL A 285 5.57 -2.88 -5.93
N ASN A 286 5.46 -2.63 -4.61
CA ASN A 286 4.38 -3.22 -3.82
C ASN A 286 3.20 -2.25 -3.70
N HIS A 287 2.03 -2.78 -3.34
CA HIS A 287 0.82 -1.97 -3.16
C HIS A 287 1.03 -0.83 -2.16
N ALA A 288 1.75 -1.09 -1.06
CA ALA A 288 2.08 -0.09 -0.06
C ALA A 288 2.81 1.14 -0.65
N LEU A 289 3.80 0.92 -1.52
CA LEU A 289 4.56 1.99 -2.15
C LEU A 289 3.71 2.74 -3.19
N LEU A 290 2.88 2.03 -3.96
CA LEU A 290 1.94 2.65 -4.90
C LEU A 290 0.97 3.57 -4.15
N PHE A 291 0.32 3.10 -3.08
CA PHE A 291 -0.62 3.92 -2.32
C PHE A 291 0.05 5.09 -1.58
N SER A 292 1.30 4.92 -1.13
CA SER A 292 2.08 6.04 -0.59
C SER A 292 2.41 7.09 -1.66
N ASP A 293 2.64 6.68 -2.90
CA ASP A 293 2.83 7.58 -4.04
C ASP A 293 1.53 8.32 -4.38
N LEU A 294 0.40 7.60 -4.46
CA LEU A 294 -0.92 8.18 -4.73
C LEU A 294 -1.34 9.19 -3.66
N ALA A 295 -1.16 8.87 -2.38
CA ALA A 295 -1.45 9.78 -1.27
C ALA A 295 -0.58 11.05 -1.33
N LEU A 296 0.69 10.94 -1.71
CA LEU A 296 1.55 12.11 -1.88
C LEU A 296 1.14 12.96 -3.09
N ARG A 297 0.80 12.32 -4.23
CA ARG A 297 0.30 13.02 -5.42
C ARG A 297 -0.97 13.80 -5.13
N GLU A 298 -1.88 13.20 -4.41
CA GLU A 298 -3.11 13.83 -3.96
C GLU A 298 -2.84 15.02 -3.04
N ALA A 299 -2.04 14.84 -1.98
CA ALA A 299 -1.69 15.91 -1.05
C ALA A 299 -0.95 17.09 -1.72
N THR A 300 -0.25 16.85 -2.82
CA THR A 300 0.48 17.87 -3.60
C THR A 300 -0.27 18.32 -4.84
N GLU A 301 -1.44 17.72 -5.14
CA GLU A 301 -2.21 17.92 -6.38
C GLU A 301 -1.34 17.81 -7.65
N ASN A 302 -0.35 16.91 -7.62
CA ASN A 302 0.66 16.82 -8.66
C ASN A 302 0.74 15.39 -9.23
N TRP A 303 0.14 15.19 -10.39
CA TRP A 303 0.05 13.90 -11.07
C TRP A 303 1.07 13.73 -12.21
N SER A 304 1.60 14.85 -12.73
CA SER A 304 2.52 14.87 -13.87
C SER A 304 4.00 14.77 -13.50
N GLN A 305 4.37 15.10 -12.27
CA GLN A 305 5.77 15.09 -11.82
C GLN A 305 6.11 13.86 -10.97
N SER A 306 7.41 13.68 -10.70
CA SER A 306 7.88 12.64 -9.79
C SER A 306 7.47 12.94 -8.35
N ALA A 307 6.69 12.03 -7.75
CA ALA A 307 6.42 12.00 -6.32
C ALA A 307 7.32 10.96 -5.63
N VAL A 308 6.75 9.87 -5.08
CA VAL A 308 7.53 8.70 -4.67
C VAL A 308 8.00 7.92 -5.91
N LEU A 309 7.16 7.79 -6.92
CA LEU A 309 7.47 7.19 -8.22
C LEU A 309 7.64 8.26 -9.30
N PRO A 310 8.41 7.99 -10.36
CA PRO A 310 8.38 8.80 -11.58
C PRO A 310 6.96 8.84 -12.18
N PRO A 311 6.62 9.79 -13.08
CA PRO A 311 5.31 9.82 -13.74
C PRO A 311 5.00 8.51 -14.47
N TYR A 312 3.73 8.08 -14.41
CA TYR A 312 3.21 6.88 -15.09
C TYR A 312 1.77 7.13 -15.55
N ARG A 313 1.33 6.38 -16.57
CA ARG A 313 -0.03 6.46 -17.11
C ARG A 313 -0.80 5.14 -17.03
N HIS A 314 -0.11 4.03 -16.77
CA HIS A 314 -0.69 2.69 -16.76
C HIS A 314 -0.32 1.97 -15.48
N VAL A 315 -1.28 1.27 -14.88
CA VAL A 315 -1.09 0.54 -13.62
C VAL A 315 -1.62 -0.88 -13.76
N ILE A 316 -0.78 -1.85 -13.40
CA ILE A 316 -1.18 -3.24 -13.21
C ILE A 316 -1.24 -3.52 -11.70
N LEU A 317 -2.42 -3.90 -11.20
CA LEU A 317 -2.63 -4.34 -9.83
C LEU A 317 -2.65 -5.87 -9.79
N ASP A 318 -1.50 -6.48 -9.60
CA ASP A 318 -1.36 -7.93 -9.46
C ASP A 318 -1.73 -8.35 -8.04
N GLU A 319 -2.35 -9.53 -7.90
CA GLU A 319 -3.01 -9.97 -6.66
C GLU A 319 -4.09 -8.97 -6.19
N GLY A 320 -4.94 -8.54 -7.12
CA GLY A 320 -5.95 -7.49 -6.96
C GLY A 320 -6.92 -7.66 -5.79
N HIS A 321 -7.08 -8.90 -5.29
CA HIS A 321 -7.87 -9.20 -4.09
C HIS A 321 -7.31 -8.56 -2.80
N ASN A 322 -6.05 -8.11 -2.80
CA ASN A 322 -5.40 -7.45 -1.67
C ASN A 322 -5.44 -5.91 -1.74
N VAL A 323 -5.90 -5.37 -2.86
CA VAL A 323 -5.90 -3.93 -3.11
C VAL A 323 -6.75 -3.17 -2.10
N GLU A 324 -7.91 -3.72 -1.74
CA GLU A 324 -8.79 -3.12 -0.71
C GLU A 324 -8.08 -2.99 0.65
N ASP A 325 -7.46 -4.06 1.13
CA ASP A 325 -6.77 -4.06 2.43
C ASP A 325 -5.53 -3.15 2.41
N ALA A 326 -4.79 -3.14 1.32
CA ALA A 326 -3.66 -2.24 1.13
C ALA A 326 -4.10 -0.76 1.07
N ALA A 327 -5.13 -0.44 0.31
CA ALA A 327 -5.69 0.91 0.24
C ALA A 327 -6.19 1.38 1.61
N THR A 328 -6.95 0.54 2.31
CA THR A 328 -7.44 0.84 3.68
C THR A 328 -6.30 1.18 4.63
N SER A 329 -5.20 0.41 4.57
CA SER A 329 -4.04 0.60 5.45
C SER A 329 -3.22 1.84 5.13
N HIS A 330 -3.11 2.23 3.85
CA HIS A 330 -2.22 3.30 3.41
C HIS A 330 -2.93 4.64 3.13
N LEU A 331 -4.25 4.64 2.95
CA LEU A 331 -5.08 5.85 2.88
C LEU A 331 -5.63 6.25 4.27
N GLY A 332 -5.27 5.51 5.30
CA GLY A 332 -5.56 5.82 6.70
C GLY A 332 -4.44 6.62 7.38
N THR A 333 -4.65 6.96 8.64
CA THR A 333 -3.66 7.61 9.50
C THR A 333 -3.37 6.77 10.73
N GLU A 334 -2.13 6.85 11.21
CA GLU A 334 -1.68 6.16 12.41
C GLU A 334 -0.79 7.08 13.25
N VAL A 335 -1.10 7.21 14.52
CA VAL A 335 -0.29 7.95 15.49
C VAL A 335 0.05 7.02 16.66
N THR A 336 1.33 6.95 17.02
CA THR A 336 1.77 6.09 18.13
C THR A 336 2.47 6.89 19.22
N ARG A 337 2.28 6.48 20.49
CA ARG A 337 2.96 7.07 21.66
C ARG A 337 4.47 7.16 21.43
N ILE A 338 5.10 6.04 21.08
CA ILE A 338 6.55 5.98 20.86
C ILE A 338 6.97 6.90 19.70
N GLY A 339 6.18 6.94 18.61
CA GLY A 339 6.46 7.80 17.45
C GLY A 339 6.51 9.28 17.80
N LEU A 340 5.55 9.75 18.60
CA LEU A 340 5.47 11.14 19.05
C LEU A 340 6.65 11.50 19.98
N PHE A 341 6.96 10.66 20.97
CA PHE A 341 8.12 10.88 21.85
C PHE A 341 9.44 10.87 21.09
N ARG A 342 9.59 10.00 20.07
CA ARG A 342 10.77 9.99 19.19
C ARG A 342 10.90 11.29 18.39
N THR A 343 9.80 11.83 17.88
CA THR A 343 9.78 13.10 17.14
C THR A 343 10.31 14.24 18.00
N LEU A 344 9.78 14.41 19.22
CA LEU A 344 10.28 15.43 20.16
C LEU A 344 11.73 15.19 20.60
N SER A 345 12.12 13.91 20.80
CA SER A 345 13.49 13.55 21.20
C SER A 345 14.52 13.76 20.10
N ARG A 346 14.12 13.66 18.82
CA ARG A 346 14.98 14.02 17.68
C ARG A 346 15.23 15.53 17.61
N LEU A 347 14.23 16.34 17.97
CA LEU A 347 14.39 17.79 18.01
C LEU A 347 15.31 18.19 19.16
N ASP A 348 15.00 17.77 20.39
CA ASP A 348 15.87 17.94 21.57
C ASP A 348 15.65 16.82 22.60
N ARG A 349 16.74 16.22 23.05
CA ARG A 349 16.78 15.31 24.19
C ARG A 349 17.98 15.65 25.09
N ASN A 350 17.73 16.40 26.15
CA ASN A 350 18.76 16.77 27.13
C ASN A 350 20.00 17.43 26.47
N GLY A 351 19.77 18.37 25.57
CA GLY A 351 20.84 19.08 24.89
C GLY A 351 21.50 18.27 23.75
N LYS A 352 20.87 17.15 23.34
CA LYS A 352 21.27 16.38 22.16
C LYS A 352 20.11 16.42 21.14
N GLY A 353 20.42 16.32 19.85
CA GLY A 353 19.44 16.34 18.78
C GLY A 353 19.70 17.39 17.72
N VAL A 354 18.68 17.72 16.94
CA VAL A 354 18.81 18.68 15.83
C VAL A 354 19.15 20.07 16.34
N LEU A 355 18.51 20.54 17.42
CA LEU A 355 18.78 21.86 18.00
C LEU A 355 20.23 22.01 18.45
N ALA A 356 20.78 21.03 19.17
CA ALA A 356 22.18 21.05 19.59
C ALA A 356 23.15 21.07 18.39
N SER A 357 22.81 20.40 17.32
CA SER A 357 23.61 20.43 16.10
C SER A 357 23.56 21.78 15.39
N VAL A 358 22.39 22.44 15.39
CA VAL A 358 22.24 23.83 14.87
C VAL A 358 23.05 24.80 15.73
N GLU A 359 22.94 24.73 17.07
CA GLU A 359 23.74 25.57 17.99
C GLU A 359 25.24 25.41 17.71
N GLY A 360 25.74 24.17 17.60
CA GLY A 360 27.16 23.92 17.30
C GLY A 360 27.62 24.44 15.92
N ILE A 361 26.74 24.56 14.94
CA ILE A 361 27.03 25.22 13.67
C ILE A 361 27.09 26.74 13.87
N LEU A 362 26.08 27.32 14.53
CA LEU A 362 26.00 28.77 14.79
C LEU A 362 27.18 29.26 15.62
N GLU A 363 27.58 28.51 16.66
CA GLU A 363 28.73 28.86 17.51
C GLU A 363 30.03 28.92 16.73
N ARG A 364 30.24 28.03 15.75
CA ARG A 364 31.41 28.06 14.85
C ARG A 364 31.40 29.26 13.90
N LEU A 365 30.23 29.81 13.61
CA LEU A 365 30.04 30.98 12.73
C LEU A 365 29.90 32.30 13.52
N GLY A 366 30.29 32.33 14.75
CA GLY A 366 30.06 33.36 15.78
C GLY A 366 30.37 34.83 15.47
N GLY A 367 30.80 35.17 14.25
CA GLY A 367 31.06 36.54 13.83
C GLY A 367 29.93 37.25 13.08
N LEU A 368 28.81 36.57 12.86
CA LEU A 368 27.67 37.08 12.09
C LEU A 368 26.60 37.65 13.00
N ASP A 369 26.01 38.80 12.65
CA ASP A 369 25.03 39.55 13.45
C ASP A 369 23.76 38.78 13.80
N GLU A 370 23.33 37.84 12.95
CA GLU A 370 22.14 36.98 13.15
C GLU A 370 22.39 35.83 14.14
N VAL A 371 23.62 35.34 14.27
CA VAL A 371 23.95 34.18 15.12
C VAL A 371 23.50 34.34 16.58
N PRO A 372 23.77 35.46 17.30
CA PRO A 372 23.31 35.63 18.67
C PRO A 372 21.79 35.59 18.81
N ARG A 373 21.05 36.12 17.82
CA ARG A 373 19.57 36.11 17.79
C ARG A 373 19.02 34.72 17.62
N LEU A 374 19.61 33.94 16.74
CA LEU A 374 19.22 32.55 16.49
C LEU A 374 19.52 31.64 17.68
N LEU A 375 20.67 31.79 18.30
CA LEU A 375 21.02 31.07 19.54
C LEU A 375 20.06 31.42 20.69
N ALA A 376 19.74 32.72 20.89
CA ALA A 376 18.74 33.13 21.84
C ALA A 376 17.36 32.51 21.52
N ARG A 377 16.96 32.51 20.25
CA ARG A 377 15.68 31.88 19.83
C ARG A 377 15.62 30.39 20.15
N ILE A 378 16.66 29.62 19.85
CA ILE A 378 16.72 28.20 20.18
C ILE A 378 16.57 28.04 21.70
N ARG A 379 17.35 28.77 22.49
CA ARG A 379 17.37 28.64 23.95
C ARG A 379 16.08 29.10 24.62
N ASP A 380 15.53 30.25 24.20
CA ASP A 380 14.48 30.96 24.94
C ASP A 380 13.07 30.63 24.38
N ARG A 381 12.95 30.08 23.17
CA ARG A 381 11.66 29.75 22.55
C ARG A 381 11.52 28.29 22.11
N VAL A 382 12.39 27.80 21.21
CA VAL A 382 12.21 26.46 20.60
C VAL A 382 12.41 25.37 21.64
N ARG A 383 13.51 25.39 22.40
CA ARG A 383 13.81 24.38 23.43
C ARG A 383 12.77 24.36 24.58
N PRO A 384 12.33 25.49 25.13
CA PRO A 384 11.20 25.50 26.06
C PRO A 384 9.88 25.01 25.39
N GLY A 385 9.70 25.28 24.10
CA GLY A 385 8.59 24.75 23.30
C GLY A 385 8.58 23.23 23.26
N VAL A 386 9.72 22.58 23.03
CA VAL A 386 9.86 21.12 23.11
C VAL A 386 9.50 20.61 24.50
N GLY A 387 9.94 21.28 25.56
CA GLY A 387 9.60 20.93 26.96
C GLY A 387 8.09 20.96 27.19
N ARG A 388 7.42 22.04 26.78
CA ARG A 388 5.95 22.17 26.89
C ARG A 388 5.21 21.11 26.07
N ALA A 389 5.66 20.86 24.84
CA ALA A 389 5.06 19.82 23.99
C ALA A 389 5.21 18.43 24.60
N ARG A 390 6.37 18.12 25.21
CA ARG A 390 6.61 16.86 25.90
C ARG A 390 5.71 16.71 27.13
N GLN A 391 5.56 17.75 27.93
CA GLN A 391 4.69 17.75 29.10
C GLN A 391 3.22 17.60 28.70
N ALA A 392 2.77 18.29 27.65
CA ALA A 392 1.43 18.13 27.13
C ALA A 392 1.20 16.70 26.59
N LEU A 393 2.19 16.10 25.93
CA LEU A 393 2.16 14.74 25.43
C LEU A 393 2.05 13.70 26.56
N GLU A 394 2.83 13.88 27.63
CA GLU A 394 2.74 13.03 28.82
C GLU A 394 1.36 13.12 29.46
N ALA A 395 0.88 14.35 29.72
CA ALA A 395 -0.43 14.58 30.31
C ALA A 395 -1.60 14.03 29.46
N PHE A 396 -1.47 14.06 28.14
CA PHE A 396 -2.45 13.48 27.23
C PHE A 396 -2.48 11.94 27.35
N PHE A 397 -1.31 11.29 27.32
CA PHE A 397 -1.28 9.83 27.42
C PHE A 397 -1.63 9.34 28.83
N ASP A 398 -1.31 10.08 29.87
CA ASP A 398 -1.72 9.75 31.23
C ASP A 398 -3.25 9.78 31.39
N ALA A 399 -3.94 10.73 30.73
CA ALA A 399 -5.40 10.78 30.69
C ALA A 399 -6.02 9.68 29.79
N LEU A 400 -5.31 9.27 28.75
CA LEU A 400 -5.77 8.28 27.79
C LEU A 400 -5.57 6.84 28.28
N GLU A 401 -4.45 6.53 28.94
CA GLU A 401 -4.02 5.18 29.30
C GLU A 401 -5.05 4.35 30.09
N PRO A 402 -5.83 4.92 31.03
CA PRO A 402 -6.87 4.18 31.76
C PRO A 402 -8.02 3.66 30.86
N ARG A 403 -8.16 4.19 29.66
CA ARG A 403 -9.24 3.87 28.71
C ARG A 403 -8.77 2.94 27.58
N VAL A 404 -7.48 2.71 27.49
CA VAL A 404 -6.87 1.87 26.43
C VAL A 404 -7.00 0.39 26.79
N PRO A 405 -7.40 -0.49 25.85
CA PRO A 405 -7.39 -1.94 26.06
C PRO A 405 -6.00 -2.43 26.48
N GLN A 406 -5.96 -3.53 27.25
CA GLN A 406 -4.68 -4.16 27.60
C GLN A 406 -4.03 -4.79 26.36
N PRO A 407 -2.68 -4.94 26.34
CA PRO A 407 -2.01 -5.66 25.27
C PRO A 407 -2.57 -7.08 25.10
N GLY A 408 -3.04 -7.37 23.89
CA GLY A 408 -3.66 -8.66 23.56
C GLY A 408 -5.19 -8.69 23.67
N GLU A 409 -5.82 -7.65 24.21
CA GLU A 409 -7.26 -7.42 24.10
C GLU A 409 -7.64 -6.89 22.70
N GLU A 410 -8.94 -6.96 22.39
CA GLU A 410 -9.49 -6.40 21.16
C GLU A 410 -9.34 -4.87 21.14
N PRO A 411 -9.05 -4.26 19.98
CA PRO A 411 -8.97 -2.81 19.84
C PRO A 411 -10.27 -2.12 20.24
N LEU A 412 -10.18 -1.01 20.93
CA LEU A 412 -11.33 -0.18 21.29
C LEU A 412 -11.75 0.68 20.09
N ARG A 413 -12.92 0.43 19.56
CA ARG A 413 -13.51 1.23 18.48
C ARG A 413 -14.17 2.48 19.05
N LEU A 414 -13.91 3.64 18.42
CA LEU A 414 -14.39 4.95 18.86
C LEU A 414 -15.72 5.32 18.21
N GLY A 415 -16.54 6.16 18.89
CA GLY A 415 -17.81 6.68 18.39
C GLY A 415 -18.95 5.66 18.45
N LYS A 416 -18.89 4.67 19.36
CA LYS A 416 -19.92 3.61 19.50
C LYS A 416 -20.58 3.53 20.87
N GLY A 417 -20.36 4.53 21.71
CA GLY A 417 -20.98 4.60 23.04
C GLY A 417 -20.38 3.62 24.08
N ASP A 418 -19.18 3.08 23.84
CA ASP A 418 -18.43 2.38 24.88
C ASP A 418 -18.02 3.37 25.97
N SER A 419 -18.27 3.05 27.22
CA SER A 419 -17.94 3.92 28.36
C SER A 419 -16.45 4.26 28.49
N ARG A 420 -15.60 3.48 27.83
CA ARG A 420 -14.14 3.72 27.72
C ARG A 420 -13.78 4.65 26.58
N ASP A 421 -14.72 5.01 25.71
CA ASP A 421 -14.43 5.84 24.54
C ASP A 421 -13.80 7.20 24.97
N PRO A 422 -12.53 7.46 24.63
CA PRO A 422 -11.89 8.69 25.01
C PRO A 422 -12.42 9.92 24.25
N SER A 423 -13.08 9.73 23.10
CA SER A 423 -13.68 10.82 22.34
C SER A 423 -14.90 11.44 23.05
N ASP A 424 -15.49 10.71 24.01
CA ASP A 424 -16.57 11.20 24.88
C ASP A 424 -16.07 11.78 26.21
N SER A 425 -14.74 11.82 26.43
CA SER A 425 -14.15 12.28 27.70
C SER A 425 -13.71 13.74 27.64
N PRO A 426 -14.36 14.66 28.37
CA PRO A 426 -13.94 16.06 28.42
C PRO A 426 -12.50 16.25 28.88
N GLU A 427 -11.99 15.38 29.78
CA GLU A 427 -10.60 15.42 30.22
C GLU A 427 -9.63 15.10 29.09
N VAL A 428 -9.87 14.00 28.34
CA VAL A 428 -9.03 13.59 27.22
C VAL A 428 -9.05 14.64 26.12
N LEU A 429 -10.24 15.17 25.78
CA LEU A 429 -10.36 16.23 24.76
C LEU A 429 -9.67 17.52 25.18
N THR A 430 -9.77 17.94 26.43
CA THR A 430 -9.03 19.11 26.96
C THR A 430 -7.53 18.89 26.87
N ARG A 431 -7.01 17.68 27.16
CA ARG A 431 -5.59 17.35 27.01
C ARG A 431 -5.18 17.25 25.55
N LEU A 432 -6.05 16.76 24.66
CA LEU A 432 -5.84 16.78 23.22
C LEU A 432 -5.68 18.19 22.69
N ASP A 433 -6.57 19.12 23.07
CA ASP A 433 -6.51 20.54 22.67
C ASP A 433 -5.20 21.18 23.14
N ALA A 434 -4.80 20.91 24.39
CA ALA A 434 -3.53 21.41 24.92
C ALA A 434 -2.32 20.86 24.15
N LEU A 435 -2.33 19.57 23.77
CA LEU A 435 -1.28 18.92 23.00
C LEU A 435 -1.22 19.44 21.56
N THR A 436 -2.35 19.51 20.87
CA THR A 436 -2.41 20.00 19.49
C THR A 436 -2.02 21.47 19.39
N ALA A 437 -2.43 22.29 20.36
CA ALA A 437 -1.98 23.68 20.48
C ALA A 437 -0.47 23.80 20.76
N ALA A 438 0.09 22.92 21.60
CA ALA A 438 1.53 22.87 21.87
C ALA A 438 2.32 22.47 20.62
N PHE A 439 1.85 21.47 19.86
CA PHE A 439 2.46 21.04 18.60
C PHE A 439 2.40 22.15 17.53
N ALA A 440 1.26 22.79 17.37
CA ALA A 440 1.09 23.90 16.42
C ALA A 440 2.01 25.09 16.77
N ARG A 441 2.18 25.41 18.07
CA ARG A 441 3.08 26.46 18.51
C ARG A 441 4.53 26.08 18.27
N LEU A 442 4.93 24.88 18.66
CA LEU A 442 6.28 24.37 18.44
C LEU A 442 6.60 24.29 16.95
N GLY A 443 5.66 23.85 16.12
CA GLY A 443 5.80 23.83 14.65
C GLY A 443 6.15 25.21 14.10
N ARG A 444 5.41 26.25 14.47
CA ARG A 444 5.69 27.65 14.06
C ARG A 444 7.06 28.15 14.53
N GLU A 445 7.49 27.79 15.75
CA GLU A 445 8.80 28.20 16.25
C GLU A 445 9.96 27.50 15.51
N VAL A 446 9.75 26.24 15.12
CA VAL A 446 10.70 25.44 14.31
C VAL A 446 10.74 25.98 12.88
N GLU A 447 9.59 26.29 12.30
CA GLU A 447 9.45 26.88 10.96
C GLU A 447 10.18 28.22 10.87
N ASP A 448 9.96 29.14 11.82
CA ASP A 448 10.59 30.43 11.81
C ASP A 448 12.12 30.32 12.01
N LEU A 449 12.59 29.38 12.84
CA LEU A 449 14.03 29.09 12.95
C LEU A 449 14.59 28.58 11.61
N ARG A 450 13.88 27.68 10.94
CA ARG A 450 14.26 27.11 9.64
C ARG A 450 14.33 28.16 8.55
N ILE A 451 13.29 29.00 8.42
CA ILE A 451 13.22 30.07 7.43
C ILE A 451 14.40 31.04 7.59
N ARG A 452 14.70 31.47 8.82
CA ARG A 452 15.82 32.38 9.08
C ARG A 452 17.20 31.81 8.77
N LEU A 453 17.38 30.49 8.98
CA LEU A 453 18.59 29.79 8.58
C LEU A 453 18.68 29.64 7.04
N GLU A 454 17.55 29.58 6.36
CA GLU A 454 17.46 29.41 4.90
C GLU A 454 17.62 30.72 4.14
N ASP A 455 17.11 31.83 4.70
CA ASP A 455 17.16 33.16 4.08
C ASP A 455 18.55 33.80 4.16
N ASP A 456 19.37 33.45 5.15
CA ASP A 456 20.75 33.96 5.29
C ASP A 456 21.71 33.11 4.42
N GLU A 457 22.27 33.70 3.36
CA GLU A 457 23.18 33.04 2.44
C GLU A 457 24.43 32.46 3.13
N THR A 458 24.91 33.07 4.20
CA THR A 458 26.10 32.62 4.91
C THR A 458 25.82 31.44 5.86
N LEU A 459 24.59 31.35 6.37
CA LEU A 459 24.14 30.30 7.28
C LEU A 459 23.54 29.09 6.50
N ARG A 460 22.95 29.34 5.34
CA ARG A 460 22.22 28.33 4.52
C ARG A 460 23.09 27.11 4.22
N ASP A 461 24.29 27.30 3.70
CA ASP A 461 25.16 26.22 3.29
C ASP A 461 25.68 25.39 4.46
N PRO A 462 26.26 25.99 5.54
CA PRO A 462 26.69 25.23 6.71
C PRO A 462 25.55 24.51 7.44
N ALA A 463 24.36 25.13 7.48
CA ALA A 463 23.20 24.61 8.23
C ALA A 463 22.24 23.75 7.40
N GLN A 464 22.46 23.57 6.09
CA GLN A 464 21.46 22.99 5.18
C GLN A 464 20.95 21.62 5.63
N GLY A 465 21.81 20.74 6.12
CA GLY A 465 21.37 19.44 6.62
C GLY A 465 20.38 19.57 7.78
N ARG A 466 20.55 20.62 8.61
CA ARG A 466 19.69 20.90 9.76
C ARG A 466 18.42 21.65 9.38
N ILE A 467 18.48 22.51 8.36
CA ILE A 467 17.29 23.14 7.77
C ILE A 467 16.31 22.06 7.28
N LEU A 468 16.82 21.05 6.59
CA LEU A 468 16.00 19.91 6.14
C LEU A 468 15.46 19.08 7.31
N ASP A 469 16.29 18.83 8.34
CA ASP A 469 15.86 18.12 9.55
C ASP A 469 14.73 18.88 10.28
N LEU A 470 14.84 20.19 10.41
CA LEU A 470 13.83 21.06 11.03
C LEU A 470 12.51 21.01 10.25
N GLY A 471 12.55 21.18 8.91
CA GLY A 471 11.36 21.10 8.07
C GLY A 471 10.66 19.72 8.10
N ALA A 472 11.42 18.65 8.29
CA ALA A 472 10.88 17.32 8.48
C ALA A 472 10.15 17.16 9.82
N LEU A 473 10.73 17.68 10.89
CA LEU A 473 10.12 17.63 12.23
C LEU A 473 8.86 18.51 12.29
N GLU A 474 8.89 19.67 11.63
CA GLU A 474 7.71 20.54 11.44
C GLU A 474 6.54 19.75 10.81
N ARG A 475 6.77 19.12 9.65
CA ARG A 475 5.74 18.30 8.98
C ARG A 475 5.26 17.13 9.84
N ARG A 476 6.13 16.48 10.61
CA ARG A 476 5.74 15.40 11.52
C ARG A 476 4.86 15.89 12.67
N LEU A 477 5.13 17.06 13.23
CA LEU A 477 4.29 17.67 14.25
C LEU A 477 2.91 18.00 13.68
N GLU A 478 2.85 18.53 12.47
CA GLU A 478 1.58 18.85 11.80
C GLU A 478 0.79 17.59 11.44
N SER A 479 1.43 16.57 10.86
CA SER A 479 0.78 15.28 10.58
C SER A 479 0.26 14.60 11.85
N ALA A 480 1.00 14.69 12.95
CA ALA A 480 0.57 14.17 14.24
C ALA A 480 -0.66 14.93 14.78
N ARG A 481 -0.68 16.26 14.64
CA ARG A 481 -1.82 17.10 15.03
C ARG A 481 -3.08 16.74 14.27
N ILE A 482 -2.98 16.63 12.94
CA ILE A 482 -4.10 16.24 12.06
C ILE A 482 -4.56 14.82 12.39
N GLY A 483 -3.63 13.89 12.54
CA GLY A 483 -3.95 12.48 12.82
C GLY A 483 -4.63 12.29 14.19
N LEU A 484 -4.18 12.99 15.22
CA LEU A 484 -4.82 12.96 16.55
C LEU A 484 -6.24 13.54 16.50
N GLY A 485 -6.45 14.66 15.78
CA GLY A 485 -7.76 15.25 15.55
C GLY A 485 -8.68 14.27 14.84
N LEU A 486 -8.28 13.70 13.70
CA LEU A 486 -9.07 12.74 12.94
C LEU A 486 -9.50 11.52 13.77
N VAL A 487 -8.65 11.05 14.69
CA VAL A 487 -8.98 9.89 15.53
C VAL A 487 -9.94 10.26 16.67
N LEU A 488 -9.71 11.35 17.38
CA LEU A 488 -10.43 11.65 18.63
C LEU A 488 -11.51 12.71 18.48
N ASP A 489 -11.35 13.66 17.58
CA ASP A 489 -12.29 14.76 17.29
C ASP A 489 -12.45 14.97 15.77
N PRO A 490 -13.07 14.02 15.04
CA PRO A 490 -13.13 14.02 13.58
C PRO A 490 -14.13 15.03 12.99
N GLY A 491 -15.00 15.65 13.77
CA GLY A 491 -16.04 16.51 13.25
C GLY A 491 -16.94 15.80 12.23
N ASP A 492 -17.12 16.41 11.05
CA ASP A 492 -17.97 15.90 9.96
C ASP A 492 -17.42 14.62 9.30
N GLU A 493 -16.15 14.28 9.54
CA GLU A 493 -15.53 13.06 8.97
C GLU A 493 -15.79 11.79 9.81
N ALA A 494 -16.54 11.91 10.92
CA ALA A 494 -16.79 10.82 11.85
C ALA A 494 -17.38 9.55 11.21
N GLU A 495 -18.25 9.69 10.20
CA GLU A 495 -18.90 8.58 9.50
C GLU A 495 -18.04 7.99 8.35
N THR A 496 -17.09 8.77 7.85
CA THR A 496 -16.26 8.39 6.72
C THR A 496 -15.11 7.47 7.13
N TYR A 497 -14.64 7.64 8.40
CA TYR A 497 -13.52 6.88 8.93
C TYR A 497 -13.95 5.96 10.09
N VAL A 498 -13.42 4.73 10.06
CA VAL A 498 -13.38 3.90 11.26
C VAL A 498 -12.18 4.30 12.12
N ARG A 499 -12.41 4.52 13.41
CA ARG A 499 -11.41 5.02 14.35
C ARG A 499 -11.28 4.04 15.52
N TRP A 500 -10.06 3.77 15.93
CA TRP A 500 -9.83 2.84 17.04
C TRP A 500 -8.52 3.12 17.77
N ILE A 501 -8.42 2.57 18.97
CA ILE A 501 -7.24 2.57 19.82
C ILE A 501 -6.87 1.14 20.19
N GLU A 502 -5.59 0.83 20.15
CA GLU A 502 -5.05 -0.45 20.57
C GLU A 502 -3.75 -0.27 21.36
N ALA A 503 -3.48 -1.21 22.26
CA ALA A 503 -2.22 -1.33 22.96
C ALA A 503 -1.33 -2.38 22.31
N ARG A 504 -0.08 -2.01 22.05
CA ARG A 504 0.96 -2.94 21.61
C ARG A 504 2.10 -2.95 22.62
N GLY A 505 2.48 -4.12 23.09
CA GLY A 505 3.61 -4.30 24.00
C GLY A 505 3.99 -5.76 24.07
N GLY A 506 5.30 -6.05 24.26
CA GLY A 506 5.83 -7.38 24.57
C GLY A 506 5.95 -7.58 26.08
N GLU A 507 5.98 -8.83 26.54
CA GLU A 507 6.36 -9.15 27.93
C GLU A 507 7.76 -8.57 28.21
N GLY A 508 7.85 -7.63 29.17
CA GLY A 508 9.11 -7.00 29.59
C GLY A 508 9.32 -5.54 29.12
N GLU A 509 8.43 -4.96 28.30
CA GLU A 509 8.50 -3.53 27.97
C GLU A 509 7.95 -2.67 29.13
N SER A 510 8.73 -1.68 29.59
CA SER A 510 8.40 -0.85 30.75
C SER A 510 7.22 0.13 30.52
N ARG A 511 6.76 0.31 29.27
CA ARG A 511 5.59 1.12 28.91
C ARG A 511 4.89 0.58 27.65
N VAL A 512 3.58 0.50 27.73
CA VAL A 512 2.72 0.09 26.60
C VAL A 512 2.78 1.11 25.49
N ASN A 513 2.96 0.67 24.24
CA ASN A 513 2.86 1.52 23.08
C ASN A 513 1.39 1.64 22.65
N ILE A 514 0.79 2.80 22.87
CA ILE A 514 -0.58 3.11 22.46
C ILE A 514 -0.56 3.54 21.00
N ARG A 515 -1.43 2.91 20.22
CA ARG A 515 -1.67 3.22 18.80
C ARG A 515 -3.08 3.77 18.63
N LEU A 516 -3.18 4.97 18.08
CA LEU A 516 -4.40 5.59 17.62
C LEU A 516 -4.44 5.51 16.10
N ALA A 517 -5.54 5.06 15.53
CA ALA A 517 -5.64 4.83 14.10
C ALA A 517 -7.01 5.22 13.56
N ALA A 518 -7.02 5.72 12.32
CA ALA A 518 -8.21 5.94 11.52
C ALA A 518 -8.01 5.44 10.11
N ALA A 519 -9.02 4.78 9.54
CA ALA A 519 -8.98 4.28 8.17
C ALA A 519 -10.34 4.48 7.49
N PRO A 520 -10.37 4.71 6.15
CA PRO A 520 -11.63 4.86 5.43
C PRO A 520 -12.46 3.57 5.52
N VAL A 521 -13.74 3.71 5.81
CA VAL A 521 -14.68 2.58 5.83
C VAL A 521 -14.80 1.97 4.44
N GLU A 522 -14.89 2.82 3.42
CA GLU A 522 -15.01 2.46 2.01
C GLU A 522 -13.87 3.04 1.17
N PRO A 523 -12.77 2.28 0.99
CA PRO A 523 -11.63 2.78 0.24
C PRO A 523 -11.89 2.88 -1.27
N GLY A 524 -12.94 2.21 -1.79
CA GLY A 524 -13.25 2.17 -3.21
C GLY A 524 -13.51 3.55 -3.82
N ARG A 525 -14.28 4.40 -3.14
CA ARG A 525 -14.50 5.79 -3.58
C ARG A 525 -13.18 6.54 -3.71
N ARG A 526 -12.31 6.39 -2.71
CA ARG A 526 -11.00 7.04 -2.71
C ARG A 526 -10.09 6.52 -3.82
N LEU A 527 -10.13 5.20 -4.08
CA LEU A 527 -9.41 4.59 -5.20
C LEU A 527 -9.85 5.16 -6.55
N ARG A 528 -11.15 5.42 -6.73
CA ARG A 528 -11.67 6.05 -7.95
C ARG A 528 -11.05 7.43 -8.14
N GLU A 529 -11.02 8.25 -7.10
CA GLU A 529 -10.51 9.62 -7.13
C GLU A 529 -8.99 9.68 -7.35
N VAL A 530 -8.22 8.86 -6.62
CA VAL A 530 -6.75 8.96 -6.62
C VAL A 530 -6.04 8.06 -7.63
N LEU A 531 -6.73 7.04 -8.19
CA LEU A 531 -6.11 6.11 -9.12
C LEU A 531 -6.85 6.08 -10.46
N TYR A 532 -8.10 5.57 -10.50
CA TYR A 532 -8.75 5.25 -11.77
C TYR A 532 -9.03 6.49 -12.64
N ASN A 533 -9.31 7.63 -12.02
CA ASN A 533 -9.51 8.91 -12.73
C ASN A 533 -8.19 9.62 -13.08
N GLN A 534 -7.05 9.10 -12.63
CA GLN A 534 -5.74 9.76 -12.79
C GLN A 534 -4.80 9.03 -13.77
N VAL A 535 -5.15 7.81 -14.15
CA VAL A 535 -4.35 7.01 -15.09
C VAL A 535 -5.19 6.58 -16.28
N ASP A 536 -4.55 6.36 -17.41
CA ASP A 536 -5.24 6.01 -18.65
C ASP A 536 -5.75 4.56 -18.60
N THR A 537 -4.98 3.65 -18.01
CA THR A 537 -5.33 2.22 -17.96
C THR A 537 -5.00 1.62 -16.60
N THR A 538 -5.95 0.88 -16.06
CA THR A 538 -5.72 0.01 -14.88
C THR A 538 -6.11 -1.43 -15.19
N VAL A 539 -5.23 -2.39 -14.90
CA VAL A 539 -5.51 -3.82 -14.96
C VAL A 539 -5.50 -4.41 -13.57
N VAL A 540 -6.63 -4.90 -13.11
CA VAL A 540 -6.76 -5.60 -11.82
C VAL A 540 -6.73 -7.10 -12.09
N ALA A 541 -5.63 -7.77 -11.79
CA ALA A 541 -5.43 -9.17 -12.08
C ALA A 541 -5.25 -9.99 -10.79
N SER A 542 -5.93 -11.12 -10.68
CA SER A 542 -5.74 -12.07 -9.58
C SER A 542 -6.17 -13.48 -10.00
N ALA A 543 -5.75 -14.48 -9.22
CA ALA A 543 -6.25 -15.83 -9.36
C ALA A 543 -7.69 -16.01 -8.81
N THR A 544 -8.13 -15.04 -8.00
CA THR A 544 -9.42 -15.13 -7.27
C THR A 544 -10.02 -13.75 -7.12
N LEU A 545 -11.05 -13.44 -7.89
CA LEU A 545 -11.83 -12.19 -7.83
C LEU A 545 -13.34 -12.45 -7.87
N THR A 546 -13.75 -13.55 -8.45
CA THR A 546 -15.16 -13.89 -8.62
C THR A 546 -15.70 -14.66 -7.41
N VAL A 547 -16.96 -14.38 -7.04
CA VAL A 547 -17.66 -15.00 -5.92
C VAL A 547 -19.00 -15.57 -6.37
N GLY A 548 -19.12 -16.89 -6.38
CA GLY A 548 -20.38 -17.59 -6.65
C GLY A 548 -21.05 -17.15 -7.94
N ARG A 549 -22.34 -16.74 -7.85
CA ARG A 549 -23.13 -16.26 -9.00
C ARG A 549 -23.00 -14.77 -9.28
N ASP A 550 -22.47 -14.01 -8.33
CA ASP A 550 -22.29 -12.57 -8.40
C ASP A 550 -21.12 -12.19 -9.33
N GLY A 551 -20.27 -13.15 -9.69
CA GLY A 551 -19.13 -12.88 -10.56
C GLY A 551 -18.18 -11.88 -9.91
N PHE A 552 -17.93 -10.75 -10.58
CA PHE A 552 -17.06 -9.68 -10.10
C PHE A 552 -17.78 -8.63 -9.24
N GLY A 553 -19.10 -8.72 -9.03
CA GLY A 553 -19.90 -7.69 -8.34
C GLY A 553 -19.29 -7.27 -7.00
N PHE A 554 -18.94 -8.25 -6.16
CA PHE A 554 -18.31 -7.98 -4.86
C PHE A 554 -17.00 -7.19 -4.98
N ILE A 555 -16.07 -7.62 -5.83
CA ILE A 555 -14.76 -6.95 -5.92
C ILE A 555 -14.87 -5.57 -6.58
N ARG A 556 -15.78 -5.40 -7.54
CA ARG A 556 -16.06 -4.10 -8.18
C ARG A 556 -16.57 -3.09 -7.17
N ASP A 557 -17.53 -3.49 -6.34
CA ASP A 557 -18.06 -2.63 -5.26
C ASP A 557 -16.93 -2.23 -4.30
N ARG A 558 -16.13 -3.21 -3.84
CA ARG A 558 -15.05 -2.94 -2.88
C ARG A 558 -13.92 -2.07 -3.42
N LEU A 559 -13.66 -2.14 -4.72
CA LEU A 559 -12.63 -1.34 -5.39
C LEU A 559 -13.15 -0.02 -5.99
N GLY A 560 -14.45 0.30 -5.83
CA GLY A 560 -15.04 1.53 -6.37
C GLY A 560 -15.21 1.53 -7.89
N LEU A 561 -15.37 0.35 -8.49
CA LEU A 561 -15.55 0.15 -9.93
C LEU A 561 -17.03 0.05 -10.35
N THR A 562 -17.94 0.20 -9.42
CA THR A 562 -19.38 0.35 -9.67
C THR A 562 -19.72 1.83 -9.69
N ASP A 563 -20.53 2.26 -10.66
CA ASP A 563 -21.00 3.64 -10.65
C ASP A 563 -21.90 3.87 -9.42
N PRO A 564 -21.75 5.03 -8.76
CA PRO A 564 -22.63 5.35 -7.63
C PRO A 564 -24.07 5.30 -8.11
N ALA A 565 -24.94 4.64 -7.35
CA ALA A 565 -26.37 4.70 -7.61
C ALA A 565 -26.79 6.18 -7.64
N PRO A 566 -27.63 6.62 -8.60
CA PRO A 566 -28.14 7.99 -8.60
C PRO A 566 -28.77 8.26 -7.23
N GLY A 567 -28.23 9.27 -6.54
CA GLY A 567 -28.74 9.68 -5.24
C GLY A 567 -30.25 9.88 -5.33
N PRO A 568 -31.03 9.68 -4.24
CA PRO A 568 -32.44 9.99 -4.26
C PRO A 568 -32.56 11.42 -4.76
N THR A 569 -33.20 11.58 -5.92
CA THR A 569 -33.56 12.89 -6.47
C THR A 569 -34.29 13.63 -5.36
N GLY A 570 -33.60 14.60 -4.75
CA GLY A 570 -34.12 15.40 -3.69
C GLY A 570 -35.44 16.00 -4.18
N GLY A 571 -36.53 15.68 -3.48
CA GLY A 571 -37.81 16.28 -3.75
C GLY A 571 -37.62 17.79 -3.77
N GLN A 572 -38.13 18.40 -4.82
CA GLN A 572 -38.27 19.85 -4.91
C GLN A 572 -38.85 20.35 -3.58
N SER A 573 -38.02 20.99 -2.78
CA SER A 573 -38.52 21.81 -1.68
C SER A 573 -39.04 23.09 -2.30
N ASP A 574 -40.36 23.18 -2.46
CA ASP A 574 -41.07 24.46 -2.58
C ASP A 574 -40.80 25.28 -1.30
N SER A 575 -39.80 26.15 -1.37
CA SER A 575 -39.65 27.24 -0.41
C SER A 575 -39.88 28.54 -1.15
N PRO A 576 -40.79 29.39 -0.65
CA PRO A 576 -41.11 30.67 -1.30
C PRO A 576 -39.93 31.63 -1.21
N ALA A 577 -39.69 32.36 -2.29
CA ALA A 577 -38.69 33.41 -2.40
C ALA A 577 -38.94 34.53 -1.37
N PRO A 578 -37.90 35.09 -0.75
CA PRO A 578 -38.04 36.37 -0.07
C PRO A 578 -37.94 37.52 -1.06
N ASP A 579 -39.02 38.28 -1.20
CA ASP A 579 -39.03 39.63 -1.70
C ASP A 579 -38.21 40.54 -0.75
N GLU A 580 -37.12 41.10 -1.26
CA GLU A 580 -36.70 42.47 -0.87
C GLU A 580 -35.66 43.00 -1.87
N ALA A 581 -36.05 44.05 -2.54
CA ALA A 581 -35.27 44.79 -3.52
C ALA A 581 -34.18 45.63 -2.84
N MET A 582 -32.96 45.55 -3.38
CA MET A 582 -31.92 46.57 -3.22
C MET A 582 -31.52 47.11 -4.60
N PRO A 583 -31.15 48.38 -4.74
CA PRO A 583 -31.21 49.10 -6.02
C PRO A 583 -30.02 48.79 -6.94
N GLU A 584 -30.36 48.77 -8.24
CA GLU A 584 -29.45 48.67 -9.37
C GLU A 584 -28.39 49.78 -9.37
N LEU A 585 -27.14 49.38 -9.48
CA LEU A 585 -26.06 50.18 -10.05
C LEU A 585 -25.68 49.56 -11.41
N ALA A 586 -26.17 50.23 -12.45
CA ALA A 586 -25.85 49.90 -13.84
C ALA A 586 -24.37 50.00 -14.12
N LEU A 587 -23.75 48.88 -14.55
CA LEU A 587 -22.50 48.85 -15.28
C LEU A 587 -22.67 47.94 -16.49
N HIS A 588 -22.47 48.52 -17.63
CA HIS A 588 -22.58 47.95 -18.98
C HIS A 588 -21.67 46.74 -19.19
N ASP A 589 -22.20 45.79 -19.96
CA ASP A 589 -21.51 44.68 -20.62
C ASP A 589 -20.76 43.69 -19.73
N ALA A 590 -21.53 42.90 -19.03
CA ALA A 590 -21.02 41.67 -18.42
C ALA A 590 -21.00 40.54 -19.44
N LEU A 591 -19.78 40.10 -19.78
CA LEU A 591 -19.58 38.75 -20.30
C LEU A 591 -20.13 37.75 -19.27
N PRO A 592 -20.68 36.59 -19.69
CA PRO A 592 -21.29 35.63 -18.75
C PRO A 592 -20.26 35.21 -17.70
N VAL A 593 -20.56 35.56 -16.47
CA VAL A 593 -19.90 34.98 -15.31
C VAL A 593 -20.30 33.52 -15.30
N PHE A 594 -19.34 32.61 -15.47
CA PHE A 594 -19.54 31.18 -15.26
C PHE A 594 -19.99 30.98 -13.81
N GLN A 595 -21.28 30.79 -13.58
CA GLN A 595 -21.77 30.13 -12.39
C GLN A 595 -21.31 28.70 -12.52
N MET A 596 -20.59 28.19 -11.55
CA MET A 596 -20.35 26.74 -11.38
C MET A 596 -21.66 26.08 -10.99
N ASP A 597 -22.61 26.00 -11.95
CA ASP A 597 -23.76 25.14 -11.83
C ASP A 597 -23.36 23.73 -12.29
N GLY A 598 -23.49 22.82 -11.39
CA GLY A 598 -23.37 21.39 -11.64
C GLY A 598 -21.93 20.89 -11.47
N ARG A 599 -21.70 20.15 -10.43
CA ARG A 599 -20.66 19.12 -10.43
C ARG A 599 -20.95 18.26 -11.64
N ASP A 600 -20.11 18.33 -12.67
CA ASP A 600 -20.11 17.30 -13.72
C ASP A 600 -20.03 15.97 -12.99
N GLU A 601 -21.08 15.14 -13.13
CA GLU A 601 -21.01 13.76 -12.65
C GLU A 601 -19.81 13.13 -13.37
N PRO A 602 -18.87 12.54 -12.63
CA PRO A 602 -17.69 11.98 -13.24
C PRO A 602 -18.12 10.95 -14.30
N GLU A 603 -17.56 11.04 -15.48
CA GLU A 603 -17.84 10.09 -16.57
C GLU A 603 -17.79 8.65 -16.05
N PRO A 604 -18.74 7.79 -16.47
CA PRO A 604 -18.77 6.42 -16.03
C PRO A 604 -17.49 5.70 -16.42
N LEU A 605 -16.86 5.01 -15.46
CA LEU A 605 -15.64 4.26 -15.68
C LEU A 605 -15.88 3.11 -16.64
N ALA A 606 -15.14 3.06 -17.74
CA ALA A 606 -15.16 1.93 -18.67
C ALA A 606 -14.50 0.71 -17.99
N VAL A 607 -15.32 -0.24 -17.52
CA VAL A 607 -14.86 -1.46 -16.84
C VAL A 607 -15.16 -2.70 -17.70
N GLU A 608 -14.11 -3.43 -18.05
CA GLU A 608 -14.20 -4.73 -18.75
C GLU A 608 -13.88 -5.88 -17.77
N GLU A 609 -14.59 -6.99 -17.88
CA GLU A 609 -14.42 -8.17 -17.02
C GLU A 609 -14.00 -9.38 -17.85
N ALA A 610 -13.05 -10.16 -17.33
CA ALA A 610 -12.62 -11.39 -17.99
C ALA A 610 -12.34 -12.51 -16.99
N VAL A 611 -12.81 -13.72 -17.28
CA VAL A 611 -12.49 -14.93 -16.51
C VAL A 611 -11.69 -15.88 -17.38
N VAL A 612 -10.49 -16.20 -16.92
CA VAL A 612 -9.58 -17.16 -17.56
C VAL A 612 -9.46 -18.39 -16.66
N PRO A 613 -10.06 -19.52 -17.03
CA PRO A 613 -10.03 -20.71 -16.19
C PRO A 613 -8.62 -21.29 -16.04
N SER A 614 -8.39 -21.97 -14.91
CA SER A 614 -7.14 -22.69 -14.66
C SER A 614 -6.91 -23.79 -15.69
N THR A 615 -5.64 -24.00 -16.05
CA THR A 615 -5.21 -25.07 -16.97
C THR A 615 -5.06 -26.44 -16.31
N PHE A 616 -5.24 -26.51 -14.99
CA PHE A 616 -5.00 -27.73 -14.20
C PHE A 616 -6.22 -28.68 -14.17
N GLN A 617 -5.93 -29.99 -14.15
CA GLN A 617 -6.94 -31.06 -14.12
C GLN A 617 -7.27 -31.42 -12.67
N TYR A 618 -7.91 -30.51 -11.93
CA TYR A 618 -8.23 -30.70 -10.50
C TYR A 618 -9.01 -31.99 -10.18
N ARG A 619 -9.79 -32.52 -11.12
CA ARG A 619 -10.52 -33.78 -10.95
C ARG A 619 -9.59 -34.98 -10.75
N GLU A 620 -8.38 -34.92 -11.30
CA GLU A 620 -7.39 -36.00 -11.27
C GLU A 620 -6.26 -35.70 -10.28
N GLN A 621 -5.90 -34.43 -10.19
CA GLN A 621 -4.75 -33.94 -9.42
C GLN A 621 -5.07 -33.68 -7.94
N ALA A 622 -6.32 -33.39 -7.59
CA ALA A 622 -6.71 -33.00 -6.25
C ALA A 622 -7.88 -33.81 -5.70
N VAL A 623 -7.92 -33.98 -4.38
CA VAL A 623 -9.09 -34.45 -3.66
C VAL A 623 -9.45 -33.46 -2.55
N PHE A 624 -10.72 -33.17 -2.37
CA PHE A 624 -11.22 -32.32 -1.29
C PHE A 624 -11.90 -33.18 -0.24
N ALA A 625 -11.34 -33.23 0.98
CA ALA A 625 -11.82 -34.08 2.07
C ALA A 625 -12.40 -33.22 3.21
N VAL A 626 -13.57 -33.62 3.72
CA VAL A 626 -14.22 -32.95 4.85
C VAL A 626 -14.67 -34.00 5.88
N PRO A 627 -13.94 -34.16 7.00
CA PRO A 627 -14.35 -35.01 8.11
C PRO A 627 -15.64 -34.49 8.75
N THR A 628 -16.54 -35.40 9.15
CA THR A 628 -17.87 -35.02 9.72
C THR A 628 -18.04 -35.39 11.18
N ASP A 629 -17.08 -36.07 11.78
CA ASP A 629 -17.10 -36.60 13.13
C ASP A 629 -16.15 -35.87 14.10
N LEU A 630 -15.60 -34.71 13.69
CA LEU A 630 -14.73 -33.92 14.54
C LEU A 630 -15.53 -33.14 15.58
N PRO A 631 -14.93 -32.82 16.73
CA PRO A 631 -15.48 -31.85 17.65
C PRO A 631 -15.78 -30.52 16.93
N GLY A 632 -16.90 -29.87 17.20
CA GLY A 632 -17.25 -28.61 16.57
C GLY A 632 -16.19 -27.54 16.77
N THR A 633 -16.05 -26.59 15.83
CA THR A 633 -15.02 -25.52 15.83
C THR A 633 -15.02 -24.63 17.07
N GLY A 634 -16.08 -24.63 17.88
CA GLY A 634 -16.20 -23.96 19.18
C GLY A 634 -15.76 -24.80 20.39
N ALA A 635 -15.40 -26.05 20.19
CA ALA A 635 -15.04 -26.98 21.30
C ALA A 635 -13.65 -26.72 21.92
N GLY A 636 -13.01 -25.61 21.61
CA GLY A 636 -11.74 -25.17 22.21
C GLY A 636 -10.64 -26.22 22.05
N HIS A 637 -10.04 -26.62 23.15
CA HIS A 637 -8.90 -27.55 23.18
C HIS A 637 -9.17 -28.88 22.46
N ARG A 638 -10.40 -29.45 22.61
CA ARG A 638 -10.77 -30.73 21.97
C ARG A 638 -10.67 -30.67 20.43
N PHE A 639 -11.03 -29.53 19.84
CA PHE A 639 -10.90 -29.34 18.40
C PHE A 639 -9.43 -29.21 17.98
N GLN A 640 -8.57 -28.62 18.82
CA GLN A 640 -7.14 -28.52 18.57
C GLN A 640 -6.44 -29.90 18.70
N GLU A 641 -6.84 -30.73 19.67
CA GLU A 641 -6.38 -32.12 19.77
C GLU A 641 -6.77 -32.94 18.54
N ALA A 642 -8.03 -32.84 18.11
CA ALA A 642 -8.48 -33.52 16.88
C ALA A 642 -7.71 -33.02 15.65
N THR A 643 -7.41 -31.71 15.56
CA THR A 643 -6.58 -31.11 14.49
C THR A 643 -5.18 -31.74 14.53
N ALA A 644 -4.51 -31.78 15.69
CA ALA A 644 -3.17 -32.34 15.83
C ALA A 644 -3.12 -33.81 15.41
N ARG A 645 -4.08 -34.63 15.85
CA ARG A 645 -4.22 -36.03 15.44
C ARG A 645 -4.34 -36.18 13.92
N ILE A 646 -5.21 -35.38 13.26
CA ILE A 646 -5.36 -35.46 11.81
C ILE A 646 -4.08 -35.03 11.09
N VAL A 647 -3.41 -33.99 11.57
CA VAL A 647 -2.13 -33.55 10.99
C VAL A 647 -1.08 -34.64 11.09
N GLU A 648 -0.94 -35.30 12.25
CA GLU A 648 -0.04 -36.43 12.47
C GLU A 648 -0.36 -37.59 11.53
N GLU A 649 -1.62 -38.01 11.47
CA GLU A 649 -2.05 -39.12 10.61
C GLU A 649 -1.89 -38.82 9.11
N VAL A 650 -2.23 -37.61 8.66
CA VAL A 650 -2.00 -37.19 7.28
C VAL A 650 -0.51 -37.13 6.95
N THR A 651 0.31 -36.71 7.90
CA THR A 651 1.78 -36.70 7.79
C THR A 651 2.35 -38.10 7.58
N ALA A 652 1.73 -39.11 8.15
CA ALA A 652 2.08 -40.50 7.96
C ALA A 652 1.57 -41.10 6.63
N LEU A 653 0.52 -40.53 6.02
CA LEU A 653 -0.06 -40.99 4.76
C LEU A 653 0.67 -40.50 3.49
N THR A 654 1.42 -39.41 3.58
CA THR A 654 2.08 -38.80 2.43
C THR A 654 3.59 -38.70 2.60
N ASP A 655 4.34 -38.93 1.52
CA ASP A 655 5.81 -38.75 1.50
C ASP A 655 6.20 -37.27 1.37
N GLY A 656 5.28 -36.40 0.95
CA GLY A 656 5.53 -34.98 0.77
C GLY A 656 5.20 -34.11 2.00
N GLY A 657 5.32 -32.80 1.84
CA GLY A 657 5.03 -31.84 2.88
C GLY A 657 3.56 -31.65 3.17
N VAL A 658 3.27 -31.29 4.40
CA VAL A 658 1.94 -30.97 4.91
C VAL A 658 1.93 -29.49 5.33
N PHE A 659 0.99 -28.71 4.77
CA PHE A 659 0.80 -27.33 5.14
C PHE A 659 -0.53 -27.15 5.86
N VAL A 660 -0.50 -26.61 7.06
CA VAL A 660 -1.68 -26.39 7.91
C VAL A 660 -1.93 -24.90 8.09
N LEU A 661 -3.12 -24.45 7.73
CA LEU A 661 -3.54 -23.05 7.81
C LEU A 661 -4.53 -22.84 8.97
N PHE A 662 -4.18 -21.91 9.84
CA PHE A 662 -4.94 -21.51 11.01
C PHE A 662 -5.54 -20.12 10.86
N THR A 663 -6.67 -19.89 11.53
CA THR A 663 -7.30 -18.56 11.63
C THR A 663 -6.85 -17.79 12.88
N SER A 664 -6.12 -18.42 13.81
CA SER A 664 -5.60 -17.75 15.01
C SER A 664 -4.22 -18.27 15.42
N HIS A 665 -3.38 -17.38 15.95
CA HIS A 665 -2.06 -17.72 16.50
C HIS A 665 -2.14 -18.61 17.75
N HIS A 666 -3.21 -18.49 18.54
CA HIS A 666 -3.43 -19.34 19.72
C HIS A 666 -3.61 -20.80 19.28
N ALA A 667 -4.52 -21.07 18.34
CA ALA A 667 -4.76 -22.42 17.84
C ALA A 667 -3.50 -23.02 17.20
N LEU A 668 -2.75 -22.22 16.44
CA LEU A 668 -1.48 -22.64 15.83
C LEU A 668 -0.47 -23.07 16.89
N ARG A 669 -0.23 -22.27 17.95
CA ARG A 669 0.72 -22.58 19.02
C ARG A 669 0.31 -23.83 19.80
N THR A 670 -0.98 -24.00 20.12
CA THR A 670 -1.50 -25.16 20.80
C THR A 670 -1.28 -26.43 19.98
N VAL A 671 -1.64 -26.41 18.68
CA VAL A 671 -1.43 -27.56 17.81
C VAL A 671 0.06 -27.88 17.62
N ALA A 672 0.92 -26.84 17.49
CA ALA A 672 2.37 -27.04 17.45
C ALA A 672 2.92 -27.74 18.66
N SER A 673 2.45 -27.36 19.86
CA SER A 673 2.82 -28.05 21.14
C SER A 673 2.38 -29.50 21.13
N LEU A 674 1.14 -29.79 20.73
CA LEU A 674 0.59 -31.17 20.67
C LEU A 674 1.37 -32.04 19.67
N LEU A 675 1.74 -31.51 18.50
CA LEU A 675 2.53 -32.23 17.49
C LEU A 675 3.96 -32.53 17.97
N ARG A 676 4.57 -31.65 18.77
CA ARG A 676 5.86 -31.92 19.43
C ARG A 676 5.73 -32.99 20.48
N GLN A 677 4.66 -32.97 21.29
CA GLN A 677 4.38 -34.04 22.27
C GLN A 677 4.17 -35.40 21.60
N ALA A 678 3.56 -35.44 20.42
CA ALA A 678 3.41 -36.64 19.61
C ALA A 678 4.71 -37.07 18.87
N GLY A 679 5.80 -36.27 18.96
CA GLY A 679 7.09 -36.59 18.35
C GLY A 679 7.16 -36.39 16.85
N VAL A 680 6.25 -35.60 16.26
CA VAL A 680 6.26 -35.33 14.82
C VAL A 680 7.53 -34.58 14.38
N ASP A 681 8.04 -33.69 15.22
CA ASP A 681 9.29 -32.93 14.99
C ASP A 681 10.56 -33.81 15.01
N GLN A 682 10.49 -35.02 15.59
CA GLN A 682 11.58 -36.00 15.58
C GLN A 682 11.65 -36.75 14.24
N THR A 683 10.55 -36.86 13.53
CA THR A 683 10.43 -37.59 12.26
C THR A 683 10.48 -36.72 11.03
N ARG A 684 9.99 -35.47 11.13
CA ARG A 684 9.92 -34.48 10.05
C ARG A 684 10.17 -33.07 10.57
N PRO A 685 10.74 -32.16 9.76
CA PRO A 685 10.88 -30.75 10.15
C PRO A 685 9.49 -30.13 10.45
N LEU A 686 9.29 -29.69 11.69
CA LEU A 686 8.11 -28.92 12.10
C LEU A 686 8.45 -27.43 12.09
N LEU A 687 7.84 -26.70 11.17
CA LEU A 687 8.10 -25.29 10.89
C LEU A 687 6.89 -24.47 11.34
N VAL A 688 7.09 -23.60 12.33
CA VAL A 688 5.99 -22.89 13.00
C VAL A 688 6.09 -21.39 12.75
N HIS A 689 5.01 -20.79 12.27
CA HIS A 689 4.91 -19.33 12.09
C HIS A 689 5.13 -18.60 13.43
N GLY A 690 6.09 -17.68 13.45
CA GLY A 690 6.50 -16.95 14.66
C GLY A 690 7.80 -17.45 15.29
N GLU A 691 8.31 -18.63 14.89
CA GLU A 691 9.60 -19.17 15.38
C GLU A 691 10.78 -18.81 14.45
N GLY A 692 10.53 -18.03 13.42
CA GLY A 692 11.56 -17.54 12.51
C GLY A 692 10.99 -16.68 11.38
N PRO A 693 11.86 -16.03 10.60
CA PRO A 693 11.45 -15.24 9.45
C PRO A 693 10.70 -16.09 8.43
N ARG A 694 9.57 -15.60 7.93
CA ARG A 694 8.67 -16.30 6.98
C ARG A 694 9.42 -16.92 5.80
N HIS A 695 10.29 -16.15 5.15
CA HIS A 695 11.04 -16.62 3.98
C HIS A 695 11.95 -17.80 4.29
N ARG A 696 12.57 -17.85 5.49
CA ARG A 696 13.39 -18.99 5.95
C ARG A 696 12.56 -20.24 6.22
N LEU A 697 11.39 -20.07 6.83
CA LEU A 697 10.45 -21.17 7.06
C LEU A 697 10.02 -21.79 5.73
N LEU A 698 9.66 -20.97 4.74
CA LEU A 698 9.29 -21.42 3.41
C LEU A 698 10.45 -22.10 2.67
N ALA A 699 11.64 -21.51 2.70
CA ALA A 699 12.83 -22.12 2.10
C ALA A 699 13.20 -23.46 2.76
N SER A 700 13.06 -23.57 4.08
CA SER A 700 13.26 -24.82 4.80
C SER A 700 12.21 -25.86 4.47
N PHE A 701 10.93 -25.45 4.36
CA PHE A 701 9.85 -26.33 3.92
C PHE A 701 10.11 -26.89 2.51
N ALA A 702 10.43 -26.03 1.55
CA ALA A 702 10.73 -26.42 0.17
C ALA A 702 11.95 -27.38 0.09
N ARG A 703 13.03 -27.08 0.81
CA ARG A 703 14.24 -27.92 0.83
C ARG A 703 14.00 -29.28 1.49
N SER A 704 13.19 -29.35 2.53
CA SER A 704 12.89 -30.59 3.23
C SER A 704 12.08 -31.58 2.37
N GLY A 705 11.22 -31.05 1.48
CA GLY A 705 10.31 -31.84 0.65
C GLY A 705 9.21 -32.60 1.41
N ARG A 706 9.35 -32.72 2.73
CA ARG A 706 8.44 -33.50 3.60
C ARG A 706 8.15 -32.86 4.96
N GLY A 707 8.42 -31.58 5.12
CA GLY A 707 8.18 -30.86 6.37
C GLY A 707 6.69 -30.66 6.68
N VAL A 708 6.39 -30.31 7.94
CA VAL A 708 5.09 -29.83 8.37
C VAL A 708 5.20 -28.34 8.62
N LEU A 709 4.46 -27.53 7.87
CA LEU A 709 4.44 -26.08 8.00
C LEU A 709 3.12 -25.64 8.62
N LEU A 710 3.19 -24.94 9.76
CA LEU A 710 2.02 -24.35 10.42
C LEU A 710 2.02 -22.84 10.19
N GLY A 711 0.97 -22.30 9.53
CA GLY A 711 0.85 -20.89 9.18
C GLY A 711 -0.48 -20.26 9.57
N THR A 712 -0.49 -18.94 9.77
CA THR A 712 -1.71 -18.14 9.95
C THR A 712 -2.01 -17.30 8.72
N SER A 713 -2.84 -16.26 8.85
CA SER A 713 -3.36 -15.42 7.75
C SER A 713 -2.28 -14.96 6.76
N SER A 714 -1.09 -14.55 7.21
CA SER A 714 -0.01 -14.14 6.31
C SER A 714 0.54 -15.25 5.42
N PHE A 715 0.28 -16.51 5.74
CA PHE A 715 0.63 -17.66 4.93
C PHE A 715 -0.50 -18.10 3.98
N TRP A 716 -1.71 -17.53 4.12
CA TRP A 716 -2.77 -17.68 3.11
C TRP A 716 -2.40 -17.00 1.80
N GLU A 717 -1.47 -16.03 1.83
CA GLU A 717 -1.04 -15.22 0.69
C GLU A 717 0.45 -15.38 0.40
N GLY A 718 0.85 -15.26 -0.88
CA GLY A 718 2.26 -15.15 -1.28
C GLY A 718 3.19 -16.32 -0.90
N VAL A 719 2.66 -17.51 -0.62
CA VAL A 719 3.46 -18.73 -0.46
C VAL A 719 3.58 -19.39 -1.82
N ASP A 720 4.71 -19.21 -2.48
CA ASP A 720 5.10 -19.98 -3.65
C ASP A 720 6.13 -21.02 -3.23
N VAL A 721 5.69 -22.27 -3.11
CA VAL A 721 6.59 -23.43 -2.93
C VAL A 721 6.54 -24.21 -4.23
N PRO A 722 7.46 -23.99 -5.16
CA PRO A 722 7.49 -24.72 -6.42
C PRO A 722 7.88 -26.17 -6.21
N GLY A 723 7.23 -27.08 -6.96
CA GLY A 723 7.57 -28.50 -7.02
C GLY A 723 6.81 -29.41 -6.04
N ASP A 724 7.24 -30.66 -5.94
CA ASP A 724 6.64 -31.76 -5.18
C ASP A 724 6.54 -31.62 -3.63
N PRO A 725 7.04 -30.55 -2.98
CA PRO A 725 7.06 -30.51 -1.50
C PRO A 725 5.67 -30.44 -0.86
N LEU A 726 4.62 -29.97 -1.55
CA LEU A 726 3.29 -29.82 -0.95
C LEU A 726 2.33 -30.90 -1.47
N ARG A 727 1.99 -31.87 -0.60
CA ARG A 727 1.08 -32.96 -0.91
C ARG A 727 -0.25 -32.88 -0.15
N ALA A 728 -0.25 -32.22 1.01
CA ALA A 728 -1.46 -32.03 1.79
C ALA A 728 -1.59 -30.58 2.26
N LEU A 729 -2.75 -29.99 2.06
CA LEU A 729 -3.15 -28.72 2.61
C LEU A 729 -4.29 -28.94 3.60
N ILE A 730 -4.10 -28.56 4.86
CA ILE A 730 -5.11 -28.68 5.91
C ILE A 730 -5.59 -27.30 6.32
N LEU A 731 -6.86 -27.03 6.13
CA LEU A 731 -7.55 -25.83 6.56
C LEU A 731 -8.28 -26.12 7.86
N GLN A 732 -7.82 -25.55 8.99
CA GLN A 732 -8.42 -25.86 10.29
C GLN A 732 -9.87 -25.37 10.39
N LYS A 733 -10.12 -24.14 9.99
CA LYS A 733 -11.46 -23.51 10.00
C LYS A 733 -11.72 -22.75 8.72
N LEU A 734 -12.98 -22.48 8.44
CA LEU A 734 -13.38 -21.54 7.38
C LEU A 734 -12.80 -20.15 7.66
N PRO A 735 -12.19 -19.48 6.67
CA PRO A 735 -11.43 -18.24 6.86
C PRO A 735 -12.30 -16.97 6.93
N PHE A 736 -13.34 -16.99 7.79
CA PHE A 736 -14.10 -15.78 8.07
C PHE A 736 -13.25 -14.74 8.79
N ARG A 737 -13.45 -13.48 8.48
CA ARG A 737 -12.89 -12.37 9.26
C ARG A 737 -13.53 -12.35 10.66
N VAL A 738 -12.79 -11.81 11.61
CA VAL A 738 -13.28 -11.61 12.99
C VAL A 738 -14.24 -10.42 12.96
N PRO A 739 -15.53 -10.61 13.32
CA PRO A 739 -16.51 -9.52 13.27
C PRO A 739 -16.19 -8.34 14.19
N SER A 740 -15.49 -8.56 15.29
CA SER A 740 -15.08 -7.53 16.27
C SER A 740 -13.86 -6.71 15.83
N GLU A 741 -13.19 -7.07 14.72
CA GLU A 741 -12.13 -6.24 14.16
C GLU A 741 -12.71 -4.87 13.73
N PRO A 742 -12.12 -3.72 14.13
CA PRO A 742 -12.73 -2.40 13.93
C PRO A 742 -13.17 -2.10 12.50
N ILE A 743 -12.32 -2.39 11.50
CA ILE A 743 -12.63 -2.17 10.09
C ILE A 743 -13.76 -3.10 9.62
N THR A 744 -13.69 -4.38 10.00
CA THR A 744 -14.72 -5.37 9.67
C THR A 744 -16.08 -4.97 10.26
N GLN A 745 -16.10 -4.59 11.51
CA GLN A 745 -17.30 -4.15 12.20
C GLN A 745 -17.90 -2.87 11.54
N ALA A 746 -17.07 -1.87 11.22
CA ALA A 746 -17.54 -0.64 10.58
C ALA A 746 -18.20 -0.90 9.22
N ARG A 747 -17.60 -1.78 8.42
CA ARG A 747 -18.14 -2.18 7.11
C ARG A 747 -19.46 -2.95 7.24
N MET A 748 -19.55 -3.80 8.25
CA MET A 748 -20.81 -4.52 8.56
C MET A 748 -21.93 -3.55 8.89
N GLU A 749 -21.67 -2.58 9.75
CA GLU A 749 -22.63 -1.54 10.13
C GLU A 749 -23.03 -0.64 8.95
N ALA A 750 -22.08 -0.26 8.10
CA ALA A 750 -22.37 0.50 6.89
C ALA A 750 -23.30 -0.27 5.93
N LEU A 751 -23.15 -1.59 5.81
CA LEU A 751 -24.06 -2.43 5.04
C LEU A 751 -25.43 -2.57 5.70
N GLU A 752 -25.49 -2.75 7.03
CA GLU A 752 -26.76 -2.76 7.78
C GLU A 752 -27.53 -1.47 7.61
N GLY A 753 -26.85 -0.32 7.69
CA GLY A 753 -27.46 0.99 7.45
C GLY A 753 -28.08 1.15 6.06
N ARG A 754 -27.60 0.37 5.06
CA ARG A 754 -28.17 0.28 3.71
C ARG A 754 -29.25 -0.81 3.56
N GLY A 755 -29.61 -1.50 4.64
CA GLY A 755 -30.56 -2.62 4.60
C GLY A 755 -29.99 -3.89 3.98
N GLN A 756 -28.66 -4.02 3.85
CA GLN A 756 -27.97 -5.18 3.29
C GLN A 756 -27.48 -6.11 4.39
N SER A 757 -27.45 -7.43 4.11
CA SER A 757 -26.92 -8.41 5.06
C SER A 757 -25.38 -8.36 5.11
N PRO A 758 -24.76 -7.99 6.22
CA PRO A 758 -23.28 -7.95 6.34
C PRO A 758 -22.64 -9.30 6.12
N PHE A 759 -23.31 -10.36 6.60
CA PHE A 759 -22.81 -11.71 6.39
C PHE A 759 -22.84 -12.09 4.90
N GLY A 760 -23.95 -11.82 4.19
CA GLY A 760 -24.13 -12.18 2.78
C GLY A 760 -23.29 -11.35 1.82
N HIS A 761 -23.18 -10.05 2.08
CA HIS A 761 -22.54 -9.10 1.17
C HIS A 761 -21.07 -8.80 1.49
N TYR A 762 -20.56 -9.23 2.67
CA TYR A 762 -19.17 -8.94 3.05
C TYR A 762 -18.41 -10.17 3.59
N LEU A 763 -18.87 -10.76 4.70
CA LEU A 763 -18.09 -11.83 5.34
C LEU A 763 -18.03 -13.11 4.50
N LEU A 764 -19.13 -13.51 3.88
CA LEU A 764 -19.21 -14.73 3.07
C LEU A 764 -18.41 -14.60 1.77
N PRO A 765 -18.52 -13.51 0.99
CA PRO A 765 -17.68 -13.31 -0.19
C PRO A 765 -16.17 -13.33 0.11
N LEU A 766 -15.74 -12.64 1.16
CA LEU A 766 -14.34 -12.66 1.60
C LEU A 766 -13.85 -14.05 2.00
N ALA A 767 -14.68 -14.79 2.75
CA ALA A 767 -14.36 -16.17 3.11
C ALA A 767 -14.26 -17.08 1.89
N ALA A 768 -15.13 -16.88 0.88
CA ALA A 768 -15.09 -17.63 -0.36
C ALA A 768 -13.79 -17.36 -1.15
N LEU A 769 -13.40 -16.10 -1.31
CA LEU A 769 -12.15 -15.72 -1.97
C LEU A 769 -10.92 -16.32 -1.26
N ARG A 770 -10.84 -16.20 0.07
CA ARG A 770 -9.75 -16.77 0.86
C ARG A 770 -9.70 -18.28 0.78
N LEU A 771 -10.85 -18.95 0.84
CA LEU A 771 -10.92 -20.40 0.72
C LEU A 771 -10.43 -20.87 -0.67
N LYS A 772 -10.85 -20.18 -1.73
CA LYS A 772 -10.41 -20.41 -3.11
C LYS A 772 -8.90 -20.21 -3.26
N GLN A 773 -8.33 -19.18 -2.64
CA GLN A 773 -6.89 -18.92 -2.60
C GLN A 773 -6.13 -20.04 -1.89
N GLY A 774 -6.60 -20.45 -0.71
CA GLY A 774 -6.01 -21.57 0.02
C GLY A 774 -5.98 -22.82 -0.83
N PHE A 775 -7.09 -23.15 -1.47
CA PHE A 775 -7.21 -24.32 -2.34
C PHE A 775 -6.25 -24.26 -3.54
N GLY A 776 -6.10 -23.08 -4.16
CA GLY A 776 -5.23 -22.86 -5.32
C GLY A 776 -3.73 -23.02 -5.05
N ARG A 777 -3.32 -23.21 -3.78
CA ARG A 777 -1.90 -23.42 -3.42
C ARG A 777 -1.42 -24.83 -3.62
N LEU A 778 -2.32 -25.79 -3.66
CA LEU A 778 -1.97 -27.20 -3.72
C LEU A 778 -1.43 -27.61 -5.12
N ILE A 779 -2.06 -27.13 -6.19
CA ILE A 779 -1.74 -27.50 -7.58
C ILE A 779 -1.14 -26.30 -8.30
N ARG A 780 0.11 -26.42 -8.76
CA ARG A 780 0.87 -25.38 -9.46
C ARG A 780 1.47 -25.82 -10.77
N SER A 781 1.55 -27.14 -10.97
CA SER A 781 2.02 -27.75 -12.21
C SER A 781 1.10 -28.91 -12.60
N ARG A 782 1.20 -29.37 -13.83
CA ARG A 782 0.48 -30.57 -14.31
C ARG A 782 0.90 -31.87 -13.61
N LYS A 783 2.06 -31.85 -12.93
CA LYS A 783 2.58 -33.01 -12.19
C LYS A 783 2.17 -33.04 -10.73
N ASP A 784 1.74 -31.88 -10.18
CA ASP A 784 1.37 -31.81 -8.78
C ASP A 784 0.11 -32.63 -8.51
N ARG A 785 0.11 -33.26 -7.36
CA ARG A 785 -1.02 -34.06 -6.86
C ARG A 785 -1.10 -33.99 -5.35
N GLY A 786 -2.30 -33.75 -4.81
CA GLY A 786 -2.43 -33.66 -3.36
C GLY A 786 -3.86 -33.57 -2.85
N ALA A 787 -4.02 -33.52 -1.54
CA ALA A 787 -5.31 -33.45 -0.87
C ALA A 787 -5.47 -32.08 -0.16
N VAL A 788 -6.66 -31.49 -0.27
CA VAL A 788 -7.12 -30.40 0.60
C VAL A 788 -8.06 -31.00 1.66
N LEU A 789 -7.77 -30.80 2.91
CA LEU A 789 -8.63 -31.18 4.01
C LEU A 789 -9.18 -29.92 4.68
N LEU A 790 -10.50 -29.83 4.83
CA LEU A 790 -11.14 -28.80 5.64
C LEU A 790 -11.75 -29.45 6.88
N LEU A 791 -11.25 -29.07 8.07
CA LEU A 791 -11.68 -29.67 9.33
C LEU A 791 -12.96 -29.02 9.91
N ASP A 792 -13.61 -28.17 9.14
CA ASP A 792 -14.81 -27.40 9.50
C ASP A 792 -16.00 -27.90 8.67
N ASP A 793 -16.83 -28.71 9.28
CA ASP A 793 -18.00 -29.34 8.63
C ASP A 793 -19.13 -28.36 8.28
N ARG A 794 -19.06 -27.11 8.77
CA ARG A 794 -20.03 -26.07 8.42
C ARG A 794 -20.15 -25.82 6.92
N ILE A 795 -19.11 -26.14 6.16
CA ILE A 795 -19.15 -26.11 4.69
C ILE A 795 -20.18 -27.11 4.12
N LEU A 796 -20.52 -28.18 4.85
CA LEU A 796 -21.51 -29.19 4.46
C LEU A 796 -22.88 -28.94 5.11
N THR A 797 -22.89 -28.51 6.37
CA THR A 797 -24.07 -28.47 7.25
C THR A 797 -24.81 -27.13 7.19
N ARG A 798 -24.14 -26.03 6.82
CA ARG A 798 -24.75 -24.69 6.76
C ARG A 798 -25.16 -24.33 5.32
N GLY A 799 -26.24 -23.54 5.17
CA GLY A 799 -26.78 -23.13 3.88
C GLY A 799 -25.76 -22.36 3.01
N TYR A 800 -24.92 -21.53 3.61
CA TYR A 800 -23.85 -20.80 2.92
C TYR A 800 -22.72 -21.69 2.39
N GLY A 801 -22.61 -22.91 2.87
CA GLY A 801 -21.61 -23.86 2.39
C GLY A 801 -21.75 -24.21 0.90
N ARG A 802 -22.96 -24.04 0.32
CA ARG A 802 -23.13 -24.17 -1.14
C ARG A 802 -22.40 -23.07 -1.90
N VAL A 803 -22.48 -21.84 -1.42
CA VAL A 803 -21.80 -20.68 -2.02
C VAL A 803 -20.28 -20.86 -1.97
N LEU A 804 -19.75 -21.25 -0.81
CA LEU A 804 -18.33 -21.52 -0.63
C LEU A 804 -17.83 -22.61 -1.57
N ARG A 805 -18.55 -23.74 -1.69
CA ARG A 805 -18.16 -24.85 -2.56
C ARG A 805 -18.28 -24.53 -4.05
N ALA A 806 -19.25 -23.71 -4.45
CA ALA A 806 -19.45 -23.35 -5.86
C ALA A 806 -18.26 -22.56 -6.44
N GLY A 807 -17.50 -21.84 -5.61
CA GLY A 807 -16.32 -21.07 -6.00
C GLY A 807 -15.01 -21.88 -6.02
N LEU A 808 -15.02 -23.13 -5.53
CA LEU A 808 -13.79 -23.95 -5.44
C LEU A 808 -13.45 -24.61 -6.79
N PRO A 809 -12.17 -24.91 -7.03
CA PRO A 809 -11.76 -25.77 -8.14
C PRO A 809 -12.50 -27.13 -8.11
N PRO A 810 -12.77 -27.74 -9.27
CA PRO A 810 -13.63 -28.93 -9.40
C PRO A 810 -12.93 -30.24 -8.97
N ALA A 811 -12.34 -30.24 -7.75
CA ALA A 811 -11.78 -31.45 -7.15
C ALA A 811 -12.90 -32.37 -6.60
N PRO A 812 -12.75 -33.68 -6.68
CA PRO A 812 -13.69 -34.63 -6.10
C PRO A 812 -13.83 -34.42 -4.57
N LEU A 813 -15.06 -34.20 -4.10
CA LEU A 813 -15.38 -34.08 -2.69
C LEU A 813 -15.60 -35.45 -2.05
N ILE A 814 -14.82 -35.76 -1.02
CA ILE A 814 -15.05 -36.90 -0.13
C ILE A 814 -15.43 -36.39 1.27
N LYS A 815 -16.48 -36.97 1.85
CA LYS A 815 -17.00 -36.56 3.16
C LYS A 815 -17.42 -37.79 3.96
N GLY A 816 -17.32 -37.72 5.26
CA GLY A 816 -17.69 -38.81 6.18
C GLY A 816 -16.83 -38.80 7.45
N PRO A 817 -17.02 -39.77 8.34
CA PRO A 817 -16.15 -39.95 9.48
C PRO A 817 -14.68 -40.09 9.11
N TRP A 818 -13.77 -39.61 9.95
CA TRP A 818 -12.33 -39.61 9.61
C TRP A 818 -11.79 -41.03 9.33
N ASP A 819 -12.26 -42.02 10.04
CA ASP A 819 -11.84 -43.43 9.85
C ASP A 819 -12.22 -43.99 8.47
N GLU A 820 -13.25 -43.46 7.83
CA GLU A 820 -13.63 -43.79 6.45
C GLU A 820 -12.85 -42.98 5.43
N LEU A 821 -12.52 -41.71 5.73
CA LEU A 821 -11.76 -40.84 4.82
C LEU A 821 -10.29 -41.21 4.73
N ARG A 822 -9.69 -41.61 5.85
CA ARG A 822 -8.27 -41.96 5.91
C ARG A 822 -7.82 -43.02 4.90
N PRO A 823 -8.49 -44.19 4.76
CA PRO A 823 -8.09 -45.18 3.77
C PRO A 823 -8.31 -44.70 2.35
N ARG A 824 -9.31 -43.85 2.07
CA ARG A 824 -9.54 -43.23 0.75
C ARG A 824 -8.42 -42.26 0.39
N LEU A 825 -7.93 -41.45 1.32
CA LEU A 825 -6.78 -40.59 1.16
C LEU A 825 -5.50 -41.39 0.94
N ALA A 826 -5.29 -42.48 1.71
CA ALA A 826 -4.17 -43.38 1.51
C ALA A 826 -4.16 -44.01 0.10
N ALA A 827 -5.33 -44.45 -0.39
CA ALA A 827 -5.47 -44.94 -1.77
C ALA A 827 -5.14 -43.85 -2.81
N PHE A 828 -5.63 -42.62 -2.60
CA PHE A 828 -5.33 -41.49 -3.48
C PHE A 828 -3.83 -41.21 -3.57
N TYR A 829 -3.09 -41.23 -2.45
CA TYR A 829 -1.63 -41.03 -2.43
C TYR A 829 -0.82 -42.16 -3.03
N ARG A 830 -1.31 -43.43 -2.98
CA ARG A 830 -0.64 -44.59 -3.60
C ARG A 830 -0.79 -44.65 -5.12
N LEU A 831 -1.81 -44.01 -5.67
CA LEU A 831 -2.04 -43.98 -7.12
C LEU A 831 -1.20 -42.93 -7.85
N GLY A 832 -0.39 -42.17 -7.16
CA GLY A 832 0.54 -41.15 -7.65
C GLY A 832 1.92 -41.43 -7.17
#